data_046e8126f90d4ad855c68d4ad9e82023
#
_entry.id   046e8126f90d4ad855c68d4ad9e82023
#
_cell.length_a   1.000
_cell.length_b   1.000
_cell.length_c   1.000
_cell.angle_alpha   90.00
_cell.angle_beta   90.00
_cell.angle_gamma   90.00
#
_symmetry.space_group_name_H-M   'P 1'
#
loop_
_entity.id
_entity.type
_entity.pdbx_description
1 polymer ?
#
loop_
_entity_poly.entity_id
_entity_poly.type
_entity_poly.pdbx_seq_one_letter_code
_entity_poly.pdbx_strand_id
1 'polypeptide(L)'
;VSVAVSLYDHRLLGVVSGDEEKRDQLMRILALQIAALHPYTDVRMCYVFPGRDLEKMEYTRWLPHTYTPDGKLRMIVCDSKAMGDVMYYLSDVIRERLEAEENRKNKEEEEKVLPHYVVFISDISMIEGEPVSKYLLDPPKNAGVSVIFSADAIDKLPSHCNTIVQWEKDYSGCYNTLSKFEEREGVAFDRVSLAEMDVFSRQLSNFKVRENASNAAIPDMLTFLDMYKTSRVEDLDMYHKWLENRTYESMRSLIGQKAGEQPVYLDIHEKYHGPHGLVAGTTGSGKSETLQTYILSLVLNYHPHEVAFILIDYKGGGMAQSFIGLPHLAGVITNLGGNQTTRALLSINAEIKRRQRIFNEYKIKHIDAYIELYRNGEAEEPMPHLLIIADEFAELKKEQPEFVRALVSAARVGRSLGINLILATQKPSGVVDDEIWSNTRFRICLRVADKQDSNEMLKRTDAAYITGTGRGFLQVGNDEIFDEFQSGWSGAPYTPEIPFSDDSKAKAMIIGLTGKPEAVKKKKKKKGDNVKKFTQLDAMVQYAAKLAEENHIKPLRQIWLPPLPKLLYLEDMKLTWDEKQMKLPIGLADDPQNQRQFPVYLDFIRDGHLLICGSAGSGKTSLVQTILYGAALHYTAKQVNFYIADFSSRTMTAFAGLPHTGCICMEGDDEKIQQMMGFAEEELDSRKKSFSQKGMGSYRDYRESYSDVPAIFLVI
;
A
#
# COMPACT_ATOMS: atom_id res chain seq x y z
N VAL A 1 24.69 -45.38 36.25
CA VAL A 1 23.76 -44.24 36.44
C VAL A 1 24.31 -43.06 35.63
N SER A 2 23.43 -42.37 34.88
CA SER A 2 23.84 -41.17 34.16
C SER A 2 24.11 -40.02 35.15
N VAL A 3 25.22 -39.33 34.98
CA VAL A 3 25.53 -38.12 35.76
C VAL A 3 25.04 -36.92 34.95
N ALA A 4 24.14 -36.11 35.48
CA ALA A 4 23.61 -34.90 34.85
C ALA A 4 24.12 -33.64 35.58
N VAL A 5 24.54 -32.65 34.82
CA VAL A 5 24.92 -31.33 35.31
C VAL A 5 23.96 -30.29 34.82
N SER A 6 23.28 -29.61 35.72
CA SER A 6 22.38 -28.50 35.38
C SER A 6 23.20 -27.24 35.06
N LEU A 7 23.24 -26.82 33.78
CA LEU A 7 23.89 -25.57 33.38
C LEU A 7 23.08 -24.35 33.87
N TYR A 8 21.82 -24.50 34.19
CA TYR A 8 20.99 -23.43 34.74
C TYR A 8 21.40 -23.10 36.18
N ASP A 9 21.63 -24.14 37.01
CA ASP A 9 22.04 -23.98 38.40
C ASP A 9 23.52 -23.68 38.53
N HIS A 10 24.35 -24.39 37.75
CA HIS A 10 25.84 -24.29 37.76
C HIS A 10 26.33 -23.48 36.58
N ARG A 11 26.02 -22.25 36.49
CA ARG A 11 26.28 -21.35 35.35
C ARG A 11 27.71 -21.34 34.77
N LEU A 12 28.67 -21.83 35.53
CA LEU A 12 30.06 -22.04 35.12
C LEU A 12 30.42 -23.52 35.20
N LEU A 13 30.92 -24.07 34.11
CA LEU A 13 31.43 -25.43 34.04
C LEU A 13 32.88 -25.43 33.51
N GLY A 14 33.79 -26.05 34.27
CA GLY A 14 35.18 -26.23 33.82
C GLY A 14 35.42 -27.64 33.28
N VAL A 15 35.94 -27.74 32.06
CA VAL A 15 36.39 -28.98 31.43
C VAL A 15 37.92 -29.03 31.53
N VAL A 16 38.45 -30.00 32.30
CA VAL A 16 39.86 -30.05 32.65
C VAL A 16 40.48 -31.38 32.21
N SER A 17 41.56 -31.31 31.45
CA SER A 17 42.46 -32.43 31.21
C SER A 17 43.84 -31.93 30.70
N GLY A 18 44.95 -32.53 31.15
CA GLY A 18 46.26 -32.27 30.56
C GLY A 18 46.38 -32.77 29.11
N ASP A 19 45.51 -33.67 28.69
CA ASP A 19 45.41 -34.20 27.31
C ASP A 19 44.44 -33.37 26.47
N GLU A 20 44.93 -32.69 25.42
CA GLU A 20 44.15 -31.83 24.56
C GLU A 20 43.03 -32.61 23.85
N GLU A 21 43.30 -33.81 23.35
CA GLU A 21 42.27 -34.61 22.65
C GLU A 21 41.10 -34.98 23.59
N LYS A 22 41.39 -35.29 24.86
CA LYS A 22 40.34 -35.55 25.85
C LYS A 22 39.49 -34.30 26.17
N ARG A 23 40.14 -33.12 26.23
CA ARG A 23 39.39 -31.84 26.37
C ARG A 23 38.47 -31.61 25.19
N ASP A 24 39.00 -31.75 23.98
CA ASP A 24 38.23 -31.57 22.74
C ASP A 24 37.07 -32.57 22.65
N GLN A 25 37.25 -33.81 23.06
CA GLN A 25 36.19 -34.80 23.14
C GLN A 25 35.09 -34.42 24.15
N LEU A 26 35.47 -33.96 25.33
CA LEU A 26 34.48 -33.51 26.33
C LEU A 26 33.69 -32.33 25.83
N MET A 27 34.33 -31.36 25.20
CA MET A 27 33.63 -30.20 24.60
C MET A 27 32.66 -30.64 23.49
N ARG A 28 33.05 -31.62 22.64
CA ARG A 28 32.16 -32.19 21.60
C ARG A 28 30.98 -32.94 22.18
N ILE A 29 31.21 -33.76 23.23
CA ILE A 29 30.12 -34.50 23.89
C ILE A 29 29.08 -33.54 24.50
N LEU A 30 29.52 -32.50 25.22
CA LEU A 30 28.65 -31.50 25.79
C LEU A 30 27.85 -30.75 24.72
N ALA A 31 28.52 -30.37 23.65
CA ALA A 31 27.87 -29.72 22.51
C ALA A 31 26.82 -30.61 21.83
N LEU A 32 27.16 -31.91 21.63
CA LEU A 32 26.23 -32.88 21.05
C LEU A 32 25.02 -33.10 21.94
N GLN A 33 25.21 -33.28 23.24
CA GLN A 33 24.11 -33.47 24.19
C GLN A 33 23.19 -32.27 24.24
N ILE A 34 23.70 -31.03 24.29
CA ILE A 34 22.93 -29.82 24.26
C ILE A 34 22.15 -29.73 22.97
N ALA A 35 22.79 -29.94 21.81
CA ALA A 35 22.13 -29.82 20.52
C ALA A 35 21.08 -30.91 20.23
N ALA A 36 21.30 -32.13 20.81
CA ALA A 36 20.36 -33.24 20.63
C ALA A 36 19.13 -33.17 21.57
N LEU A 37 19.31 -32.61 22.76
CA LEU A 37 18.27 -32.63 23.79
C LEU A 37 17.46 -31.32 23.87
N HIS A 38 17.97 -30.23 23.33
CA HIS A 38 17.31 -28.93 23.38
C HIS A 38 17.14 -28.34 21.96
N PRO A 39 15.96 -27.81 21.61
CA PRO A 39 15.80 -27.11 20.33
C PRO A 39 16.57 -25.78 20.36
N TYR A 40 16.96 -25.31 19.17
CA TYR A 40 17.69 -24.03 19.03
C TYR A 40 16.83 -22.79 19.40
N THR A 41 15.52 -22.96 19.56
CA THR A 41 14.61 -21.94 20.11
C THR A 41 14.80 -21.73 21.61
N ASP A 42 15.17 -22.80 22.33
CA ASP A 42 15.30 -22.80 23.78
C ASP A 42 16.73 -22.59 24.23
N VAL A 43 17.72 -23.12 23.47
CA VAL A 43 19.14 -23.00 23.78
C VAL A 43 19.92 -22.52 22.54
N ARG A 44 20.75 -21.50 22.72
CA ARG A 44 21.72 -21.01 21.75
C ARG A 44 23.13 -21.29 22.19
N MET A 45 24.03 -21.54 21.24
CA MET A 45 25.42 -21.84 21.50
C MET A 45 26.31 -20.78 20.90
N CYS A 46 27.25 -20.28 21.68
CA CYS A 46 28.33 -19.40 21.24
C CYS A 46 29.68 -20.10 21.43
N TYR A 47 30.54 -20.05 20.43
CA TYR A 47 31.86 -20.66 20.48
C TYR A 47 32.93 -19.59 20.37
N VAL A 48 33.92 -19.64 21.30
CA VAL A 48 35.09 -18.77 21.32
C VAL A 48 36.34 -19.64 21.36
N PHE A 49 37.10 -19.64 20.27
CA PHE A 49 38.32 -20.45 20.12
C PHE A 49 39.33 -19.76 19.20
N PRO A 50 40.66 -20.01 19.39
CA PRO A 50 41.65 -19.42 18.53
C PRO A 50 41.62 -19.98 17.10
N GLY A 51 41.94 -19.14 16.10
CA GLY A 51 41.87 -19.48 14.69
C GLY A 51 42.65 -20.74 14.27
N ARG A 52 43.66 -21.16 15.05
CA ARG A 52 44.37 -22.43 14.85
C ARG A 52 43.50 -23.68 15.01
N ASP A 53 42.39 -23.57 15.78
CA ASP A 53 41.49 -24.70 16.09
C ASP A 53 40.34 -24.79 15.11
N LEU A 54 40.33 -23.99 14.03
CA LEU A 54 39.24 -23.88 13.07
C LEU A 54 38.81 -25.21 12.47
N GLU A 55 39.79 -26.07 12.09
CA GLU A 55 39.51 -27.39 11.51
C GLU A 55 38.81 -28.32 12.50
N LYS A 56 39.19 -28.27 13.79
CA LYS A 56 38.59 -29.10 14.86
C LYS A 56 37.17 -28.62 15.21
N MET A 57 36.86 -27.33 14.96
CA MET A 57 35.59 -26.69 15.28
C MET A 57 34.68 -26.49 14.06
N GLU A 58 35.01 -27.06 12.89
CA GLU A 58 34.25 -26.85 11.66
C GLU A 58 32.79 -27.29 11.77
N TYR A 59 32.50 -28.32 12.56
CA TYR A 59 31.12 -28.79 12.79
C TYR A 59 30.20 -27.72 13.39
N THR A 60 30.75 -26.75 14.13
CA THR A 60 29.96 -25.69 14.77
C THR A 60 29.18 -24.83 13.77
N ARG A 61 29.70 -24.71 12.55
CA ARG A 61 29.07 -23.93 11.46
C ARG A 61 27.74 -24.54 10.96
N TRP A 62 27.53 -25.83 11.20
CA TRP A 62 26.32 -26.54 10.78
C TRP A 62 25.25 -26.61 11.87
N LEU A 63 25.61 -26.33 13.13
CA LEU A 63 24.64 -26.33 14.23
C LEU A 63 23.67 -25.16 14.13
N PRO A 64 22.36 -25.39 14.05
CA PRO A 64 21.37 -24.31 14.02
C PRO A 64 21.37 -23.48 15.31
N HIS A 65 21.88 -24.00 16.40
CA HIS A 65 22.02 -23.34 17.70
C HIS A 65 23.04 -22.18 17.69
N THR A 66 23.94 -22.11 16.71
CA THR A 66 24.96 -21.06 16.64
C THR A 66 24.47 -19.77 16.00
N TYR A 67 23.23 -19.72 15.50
CA TYR A 67 22.66 -18.48 14.95
C TYR A 67 21.95 -17.67 16.04
N THR A 68 21.96 -16.35 15.88
CA THR A 68 21.05 -15.46 16.63
C THR A 68 19.58 -15.75 16.28
N PRO A 69 18.61 -15.40 17.13
CA PRO A 69 17.21 -15.66 16.86
C PRO A 69 16.72 -15.11 15.52
N ASP A 70 17.25 -13.96 15.07
CA ASP A 70 16.96 -13.34 13.77
C ASP A 70 17.70 -13.94 12.57
N GLY A 71 18.58 -14.96 12.82
CA GLY A 71 19.36 -15.64 11.79
C GLY A 71 20.45 -14.81 11.11
N LYS A 72 20.68 -13.56 11.54
CA LYS A 72 21.60 -12.63 10.86
C LYS A 72 23.05 -12.77 11.26
N LEU A 73 23.31 -13.26 12.47
CA LEU A 73 24.65 -13.42 13.00
C LEU A 73 24.88 -14.88 13.44
N ARG A 74 26.06 -15.41 13.15
CA ARG A 74 26.50 -16.71 13.67
C ARG A 74 27.49 -16.48 14.82
N MET A 75 27.18 -17.05 15.98
CA MET A 75 27.94 -16.88 17.23
C MET A 75 29.17 -17.79 17.28
N ILE A 76 30.08 -17.60 16.34
CA ILE A 76 31.38 -18.32 16.26
C ILE A 76 32.47 -17.26 16.19
N VAL A 77 33.36 -17.29 17.17
CA VAL A 77 34.46 -16.34 17.36
C VAL A 77 35.80 -17.04 17.25
N CYS A 78 36.56 -16.75 16.20
CA CYS A 78 37.88 -17.25 15.98
C CYS A 78 38.91 -16.16 15.57
N ASP A 79 38.44 -14.92 15.39
CA ASP A 79 39.23 -13.75 15.03
C ASP A 79 38.68 -12.47 15.69
N SER A 80 39.47 -11.40 15.64
CA SER A 80 39.14 -10.11 16.28
C SER A 80 37.86 -9.45 15.70
N LYS A 81 37.51 -9.70 14.45
CA LYS A 81 36.34 -9.11 13.81
C LYS A 81 35.07 -9.81 14.29
N ALA A 82 35.10 -11.14 14.30
CA ALA A 82 34.00 -11.94 14.86
C ALA A 82 33.82 -11.66 16.35
N MET A 83 34.90 -11.41 17.08
CA MET A 83 34.87 -11.04 18.50
C MET A 83 34.02 -9.81 18.73
N GLY A 84 34.31 -8.71 18.06
CA GLY A 84 33.53 -7.46 18.24
C GLY A 84 32.03 -7.61 17.98
N ASP A 85 31.66 -8.27 16.88
CA ASP A 85 30.26 -8.45 16.50
C ASP A 85 29.48 -9.34 17.48
N VAL A 86 30.06 -10.48 17.86
CA VAL A 86 29.36 -11.46 18.73
C VAL A 86 29.35 -11.01 20.19
N MET A 87 30.45 -10.45 20.69
CA MET A 87 30.54 -9.99 22.08
C MET A 87 29.65 -8.77 22.32
N TYR A 88 29.53 -7.86 21.33
CA TYR A 88 28.60 -6.76 21.40
C TYR A 88 27.15 -7.28 21.50
N TYR A 89 26.77 -8.23 20.63
CA TYR A 89 25.45 -8.84 20.66
C TYR A 89 25.14 -9.48 22.00
N LEU A 90 26.04 -10.32 22.54
CA LEU A 90 25.85 -10.95 23.84
C LEU A 90 25.76 -9.93 24.98
N SER A 91 26.59 -8.89 24.97
CA SER A 91 26.55 -7.82 25.96
C SER A 91 25.22 -7.10 25.97
N ASP A 92 24.66 -6.83 24.78
CA ASP A 92 23.37 -6.15 24.61
C ASP A 92 22.22 -7.00 25.16
N VAL A 93 22.17 -8.28 24.75
CA VAL A 93 21.18 -9.25 25.25
C VAL A 93 21.23 -9.38 26.78
N ILE A 94 22.43 -9.50 27.37
CA ILE A 94 22.56 -9.63 28.82
C ILE A 94 22.08 -8.37 29.53
N ARG A 95 22.46 -7.20 29.02
CA ARG A 95 22.05 -5.92 29.60
C ARG A 95 20.53 -5.73 29.56
N GLU A 96 19.91 -5.97 28.40
CA GLU A 96 18.44 -5.88 28.27
C GLU A 96 17.70 -6.79 29.27
N ARG A 97 18.22 -8.02 29.46
CA ARG A 97 17.62 -8.97 30.39
C ARG A 97 17.76 -8.54 31.85
N LEU A 98 18.92 -7.99 32.22
CA LEU A 98 19.12 -7.46 33.57
C LEU A 98 18.27 -6.22 33.83
N GLU A 99 18.14 -5.32 32.87
CA GLU A 99 17.25 -4.14 32.97
C GLU A 99 15.77 -4.56 33.09
N ALA A 100 15.37 -5.59 32.35
CA ALA A 100 14.01 -6.13 32.41
C ALA A 100 13.71 -6.73 33.79
N GLU A 101 14.70 -7.45 34.36
CA GLU A 101 14.56 -8.02 35.69
C GLU A 101 14.51 -6.98 36.82
N GLU A 102 15.30 -5.91 36.72
CA GLU A 102 15.24 -4.79 37.68
C GLU A 102 13.88 -4.10 37.69
N ASN A 103 13.20 -4.01 36.53
CA ASN A 103 11.90 -3.37 36.35
C ASN A 103 10.70 -4.28 36.73
N ARG A 104 10.94 -5.54 37.10
CA ARG A 104 9.90 -6.53 37.39
C ARG A 104 9.21 -6.23 38.75
N LYS A 105 7.89 -6.06 38.72
CA LYS A 105 7.08 -5.74 39.90
C LYS A 105 6.82 -6.94 40.84
N ASN A 106 6.81 -8.16 40.31
CA ASN A 106 6.59 -9.40 41.07
C ASN A 106 7.85 -10.27 41.02
N LYS A 107 8.51 -10.45 42.16
CA LYS A 107 9.75 -11.24 42.30
C LYS A 107 9.55 -12.70 42.71
N GLU A 108 8.30 -13.18 42.82
CA GLU A 108 8.01 -14.50 43.42
C GLU A 108 7.98 -15.68 42.43
N GLU A 109 7.93 -15.45 41.12
CA GLU A 109 8.02 -16.54 40.12
C GLU A 109 9.32 -16.43 39.32
N GLU A 110 10.21 -17.42 39.48
CA GLU A 110 11.39 -17.59 38.62
C GLU A 110 10.96 -18.04 37.24
N GLU A 111 10.81 -17.11 36.29
CA GLU A 111 10.51 -17.41 34.90
C GLU A 111 11.82 -17.71 34.15
N LYS A 112 11.88 -18.85 33.48
CA LYS A 112 13.05 -19.24 32.66
C LYS A 112 13.24 -18.27 31.50
N VAL A 113 14.38 -17.61 31.45
CA VAL A 113 14.72 -16.68 30.38
C VAL A 113 15.18 -17.44 29.14
N LEU A 114 14.38 -17.45 28.08
CA LEU A 114 14.67 -18.14 26.82
C LEU A 114 14.95 -17.14 25.68
N PRO A 115 15.77 -17.51 24.68
CA PRO A 115 16.66 -18.68 24.67
C PRO A 115 17.77 -18.56 25.69
N HIS A 116 18.17 -19.70 26.30
CA HIS A 116 19.36 -19.76 27.16
C HIS A 116 20.63 -19.82 26.32
N TYR A 117 21.64 -19.00 26.61
CA TYR A 117 22.90 -18.99 25.88
C TYR A 117 23.97 -19.82 26.58
N VAL A 118 24.55 -20.80 25.89
CA VAL A 118 25.69 -21.56 26.36
C VAL A 118 26.94 -21.15 25.59
N VAL A 119 27.90 -20.55 26.28
CA VAL A 119 29.13 -20.03 25.69
C VAL A 119 30.27 -21.02 25.94
N PHE A 120 30.82 -21.61 24.88
CA PHE A 120 31.99 -22.50 24.93
C PHE A 120 33.26 -21.67 24.71
N ILE A 121 34.16 -21.68 25.68
CA ILE A 121 35.45 -20.94 25.64
C ILE A 121 36.61 -21.92 25.76
N SER A 122 37.37 -22.07 24.68
CA SER A 122 38.54 -22.93 24.68
C SER A 122 39.84 -22.26 25.17
N ASP A 123 39.86 -20.92 25.10
CA ASP A 123 41.00 -20.12 25.58
C ASP A 123 40.46 -18.84 26.25
N ILE A 124 40.62 -18.73 27.57
CA ILE A 124 40.12 -17.64 28.37
C ILE A 124 40.75 -16.28 28.00
N SER A 125 42.01 -16.32 27.51
CA SER A 125 42.72 -15.10 27.12
C SER A 125 42.04 -14.35 25.97
N MET A 126 41.22 -15.02 25.17
CA MET A 126 40.48 -14.41 24.06
C MET A 126 39.39 -13.42 24.51
N ILE A 127 38.84 -13.61 25.69
CA ILE A 127 37.77 -12.71 26.22
C ILE A 127 38.37 -11.62 27.14
N GLU A 128 39.66 -11.64 27.41
CA GLU A 128 40.30 -10.61 28.23
C GLU A 128 40.20 -9.23 27.58
N GLY A 129 39.75 -8.24 28.32
CA GLY A 129 39.56 -6.87 27.84
C GLY A 129 38.26 -6.58 27.15
N GLU A 130 37.43 -7.58 26.87
CA GLU A 130 36.07 -7.36 26.31
C GLU A 130 35.10 -6.93 27.41
N PRO A 131 34.22 -5.96 27.15
CA PRO A 131 33.24 -5.48 28.16
C PRO A 131 32.31 -6.57 28.69
N VAL A 132 32.02 -7.59 27.89
CA VAL A 132 31.15 -8.71 28.25
C VAL A 132 31.84 -9.72 29.17
N SER A 133 33.19 -9.71 29.28
CA SER A 133 33.95 -10.68 30.04
C SER A 133 33.51 -10.76 31.50
N LYS A 134 33.13 -9.64 32.14
CA LYS A 134 32.61 -9.61 33.50
C LYS A 134 31.38 -10.49 33.69
N TYR A 135 30.53 -10.59 32.68
CA TYR A 135 29.34 -11.43 32.70
C TYR A 135 29.61 -12.89 32.31
N LEU A 136 30.68 -13.15 31.54
CA LEU A 136 31.07 -14.50 31.16
C LEU A 136 31.90 -15.16 32.26
N LEU A 137 32.69 -14.42 33.04
CA LEU A 137 33.48 -14.93 34.16
C LEU A 137 32.66 -15.15 35.42
N ASP A 138 31.55 -14.42 35.59
CA ASP A 138 30.57 -14.57 36.69
C ASP A 138 29.14 -14.23 36.17
N PRO A 139 28.49 -15.19 35.50
CA PRO A 139 27.16 -14.93 34.91
C PRO A 139 26.12 -14.64 35.96
N PRO A 140 25.37 -13.51 35.86
CA PRO A 140 24.27 -13.22 36.78
C PRO A 140 23.15 -14.27 36.70
N LYS A 141 22.44 -14.51 37.82
CA LYS A 141 21.45 -15.60 37.95
C LYS A 141 20.35 -15.54 36.86
N ASN A 142 19.91 -14.36 36.49
CA ASN A 142 18.76 -14.18 35.60
C ASN A 142 19.16 -13.67 34.19
N ALA A 143 20.47 -13.74 33.85
CA ALA A 143 20.97 -13.38 32.55
C ALA A 143 20.64 -14.41 31.45
N GLY A 144 20.28 -15.64 31.83
CA GLY A 144 20.04 -16.74 30.88
C GLY A 144 21.31 -17.14 30.11
N VAL A 145 22.46 -17.09 30.78
CA VAL A 145 23.77 -17.40 30.20
C VAL A 145 24.52 -18.38 31.08
N SER A 146 25.14 -19.38 30.47
CA SER A 146 26.08 -20.31 31.09
C SER A 146 27.33 -20.40 30.27
N VAL A 147 28.47 -20.63 30.92
CA VAL A 147 29.76 -20.69 30.25
C VAL A 147 30.47 -22.00 30.54
N ILE A 148 31.04 -22.64 29.52
CA ILE A 148 31.84 -23.85 29.60
C ILE A 148 33.26 -23.47 29.20
N PHE A 149 34.19 -23.56 30.17
CA PHE A 149 35.62 -23.29 29.97
C PHE A 149 36.40 -24.58 29.77
N SER A 150 37.34 -24.56 28.84
CA SER A 150 38.32 -25.64 28.66
C SER A 150 39.68 -25.18 29.17
N ALA A 151 40.32 -25.99 30.01
CA ALA A 151 41.64 -25.71 30.55
C ALA A 151 42.48 -26.98 30.70
N ASP A 152 43.82 -26.86 30.65
CA ASP A 152 44.74 -27.96 30.88
C ASP A 152 44.95 -28.25 32.37
N ALA A 153 44.63 -27.28 33.25
CA ALA A 153 44.72 -27.41 34.69
C ALA A 153 43.61 -26.56 35.40
N ILE A 154 43.28 -26.96 36.60
CA ILE A 154 42.17 -26.34 37.37
C ILE A 154 42.46 -24.88 37.75
N ASP A 155 43.73 -24.57 38.02
CA ASP A 155 44.20 -23.22 38.41
C ASP A 155 44.08 -22.19 37.26
N LYS A 156 43.85 -22.62 36.02
CA LYS A 156 43.60 -21.76 34.87
C LYS A 156 42.14 -21.44 34.65
N LEU A 157 41.23 -22.00 35.45
CA LEU A 157 39.79 -21.69 35.39
C LEU A 157 39.47 -20.43 36.17
N PRO A 158 38.37 -19.74 35.87
CA PRO A 158 37.87 -18.62 36.67
C PRO A 158 37.62 -19.04 38.13
N SER A 159 37.89 -18.16 39.09
CA SER A 159 37.78 -18.44 40.53
C SER A 159 36.40 -18.88 40.99
N HIS A 160 35.34 -18.43 40.27
CA HIS A 160 33.93 -18.80 40.57
C HIS A 160 33.50 -20.11 39.88
N CYS A 161 34.33 -20.73 39.08
CA CYS A 161 34.05 -22.00 38.41
C CYS A 161 34.23 -23.19 39.36
N ASN A 162 33.15 -23.54 40.05
CA ASN A 162 33.20 -24.60 41.09
C ASN A 162 32.78 -25.98 40.58
N THR A 163 32.12 -26.08 39.43
CA THR A 163 31.70 -27.35 38.84
C THR A 163 32.71 -27.78 37.77
N ILE A 164 33.37 -28.92 37.98
CA ILE A 164 34.50 -29.42 37.16
C ILE A 164 34.14 -30.78 36.58
N VAL A 165 34.37 -30.89 35.25
CA VAL A 165 34.44 -32.18 34.54
C VAL A 165 35.89 -32.44 34.22
N GLN A 166 36.44 -33.47 34.81
CA GLN A 166 37.89 -33.80 34.73
C GLN A 166 38.08 -35.16 34.09
N TRP A 167 39.06 -35.26 33.14
CA TRP A 167 39.45 -36.52 32.51
C TRP A 167 40.95 -36.70 32.47
N GLU A 168 41.52 -37.27 33.51
CA GLU A 168 42.92 -37.57 33.65
C GLU A 168 43.17 -39.11 33.62
N LYS A 169 44.42 -39.52 33.80
CA LYS A 169 44.78 -40.94 33.87
C LYS A 169 44.33 -41.58 35.17
N ASP A 170 44.44 -40.83 36.25
CA ASP A 170 44.18 -41.32 37.62
C ASP A 170 42.79 -41.06 38.10
N TYR A 171 42.06 -40.12 37.43
CA TYR A 171 40.71 -39.77 37.82
C TYR A 171 39.92 -39.27 36.58
N SER A 172 38.69 -39.76 36.44
CA SER A 172 37.75 -39.19 35.51
C SER A 172 36.39 -39.04 36.21
N GLY A 173 35.77 -37.83 36.18
CA GLY A 173 34.53 -37.59 36.90
C GLY A 173 34.04 -36.17 36.78
N CYS A 174 32.87 -35.91 37.37
CA CYS A 174 32.28 -34.59 37.54
C CYS A 174 32.07 -34.30 39.02
N TYR A 175 32.55 -33.16 39.50
CA TYR A 175 32.44 -32.81 40.93
C TYR A 175 32.36 -31.29 41.11
N ASN A 176 31.91 -30.89 42.31
CA ASN A 176 32.03 -29.53 42.78
C ASN A 176 33.31 -29.37 43.60
N THR A 177 34.09 -28.33 43.37
CA THR A 177 35.35 -28.06 44.09
C THR A 177 35.16 -27.90 45.61
N LEU A 178 33.95 -27.55 46.05
CA LEU A 178 33.60 -27.43 47.48
C LEU A 178 33.29 -28.79 48.14
N SER A 179 33.10 -29.89 47.35
CA SER A 179 32.88 -31.24 47.83
C SER A 179 34.17 -31.87 48.33
N LYS A 180 34.09 -32.71 49.37
CA LYS A 180 35.23 -33.45 49.87
C LYS A 180 35.69 -34.45 48.80
N PHE A 181 37.00 -34.69 48.71
CA PHE A 181 37.58 -35.59 47.74
C PHE A 181 37.00 -37.02 47.78
N GLU A 182 36.67 -37.49 49.00
CA GLU A 182 36.09 -38.82 49.25
C GLU A 182 34.64 -38.96 48.69
N GLU A 183 33.97 -37.85 48.40
CA GLU A 183 32.61 -37.81 47.85
C GLU A 183 32.58 -37.72 46.30
N ARG A 184 33.76 -37.72 45.66
CA ARG A 184 33.87 -37.61 44.20
C ARG A 184 33.70 -38.97 43.53
N GLU A 185 32.65 -39.09 42.71
CA GLU A 185 32.34 -40.29 41.95
C GLU A 185 33.09 -40.34 40.62
N GLY A 186 33.62 -41.54 40.26
CA GLY A 186 34.23 -41.75 38.98
C GLY A 186 33.17 -41.86 37.87
N VAL A 187 33.42 -41.22 36.72
CA VAL A 187 32.55 -41.23 35.55
C VAL A 187 33.34 -41.72 34.31
N ALA A 188 32.77 -42.65 33.60
CA ALA A 188 33.26 -43.04 32.26
C ALA A 188 32.61 -42.13 31.23
N PHE A 189 33.42 -41.41 30.45
CA PHE A 189 32.94 -40.52 29.41
C PHE A 189 32.79 -41.25 28.06
N ASP A 190 31.69 -40.95 27.37
CA ASP A 190 31.51 -41.38 26.00
C ASP A 190 32.54 -40.72 25.07
N ARG A 191 32.65 -41.24 23.86
CA ARG A 191 33.55 -40.70 22.84
C ARG A 191 32.82 -40.39 21.59
N VAL A 192 33.10 -39.22 21.01
CA VAL A 192 32.53 -38.75 19.76
C VAL A 192 33.66 -38.27 18.84
N SER A 193 33.81 -38.91 17.72
CA SER A 193 34.80 -38.49 16.72
C SER A 193 34.38 -37.20 16.00
N LEU A 194 35.31 -36.49 15.40
CA LEU A 194 35.01 -35.31 14.58
C LEU A 194 34.09 -35.66 13.41
N ALA A 195 34.28 -36.82 12.80
CA ALA A 195 33.44 -37.27 11.67
C ALA A 195 31.96 -37.49 12.10
N GLU A 196 31.74 -38.11 13.24
CA GLU A 196 30.39 -38.32 13.79
C GLU A 196 29.72 -36.98 14.14
N MET A 197 30.46 -36.05 14.74
CA MET A 197 29.96 -34.72 15.07
C MET A 197 29.64 -33.89 13.81
N ASP A 198 30.46 -34.00 12.74
CA ASP A 198 30.17 -33.32 11.48
C ASP A 198 28.91 -33.88 10.80
N VAL A 199 28.77 -35.21 10.76
CA VAL A 199 27.56 -35.86 10.23
C VAL A 199 26.32 -35.43 11.03
N PHE A 200 26.39 -35.48 12.36
CA PHE A 200 25.31 -35.09 13.24
C PHE A 200 24.91 -33.62 13.02
N SER A 201 25.86 -32.70 13.01
CA SER A 201 25.58 -31.27 12.87
C SER A 201 25.00 -30.91 11.50
N ARG A 202 25.46 -31.55 10.41
CA ARG A 202 24.89 -31.41 9.06
C ARG A 202 23.47 -31.96 8.97
N GLN A 203 23.20 -33.10 9.58
CA GLN A 203 21.83 -33.63 9.64
C GLN A 203 20.91 -32.68 10.40
N LEU A 204 21.36 -32.17 11.56
CA LEU A 204 20.59 -31.27 12.40
C LEU A 204 20.31 -29.93 11.71
N SER A 205 21.20 -29.46 10.84
CA SER A 205 21.02 -28.20 10.11
C SER A 205 19.75 -28.13 9.26
N ASN A 206 19.22 -29.30 8.86
CA ASN A 206 18.01 -29.40 8.04
C ASN A 206 16.70 -29.38 8.87
N PHE A 207 16.80 -29.56 10.18
CA PHE A 207 15.61 -29.55 11.04
C PHE A 207 15.17 -28.11 11.34
N LYS A 208 13.91 -27.81 11.04
CA LYS A 208 13.26 -26.58 11.44
C LYS A 208 12.28 -26.88 12.57
N VAL A 209 12.48 -26.22 13.70
CA VAL A 209 11.52 -26.27 14.81
C VAL A 209 10.27 -25.51 14.37
N ARG A 210 9.09 -26.12 14.48
CA ARG A 210 7.85 -25.39 14.39
C ARG A 210 7.70 -24.56 15.66
N GLU A 211 8.01 -23.28 15.57
CA GLU A 211 7.70 -22.35 16.65
C GLU A 211 6.18 -22.34 16.85
N ASN A 212 5.74 -22.42 18.10
CA ASN A 212 4.35 -22.13 18.42
C ASN A 212 4.08 -20.72 17.91
N ALA A 213 2.99 -20.54 17.16
CA ALA A 213 2.65 -19.30 16.45
C ALA A 213 2.62 -18.04 17.35
N SER A 214 2.67 -18.21 18.67
CA SER A 214 2.73 -17.13 19.66
C SER A 214 4.09 -16.44 19.81
N ASN A 215 5.20 -17.07 19.36
CA ASN A 215 6.56 -16.56 19.59
C ASN A 215 7.30 -16.16 18.32
N ALA A 216 6.75 -16.38 17.13
CA ALA A 216 7.36 -15.93 15.88
C ALA A 216 7.20 -14.40 15.76
N ALA A 217 8.31 -13.68 15.58
CA ALA A 217 8.30 -12.23 15.40
C ALA A 217 7.48 -11.84 14.17
N ILE A 218 6.84 -10.67 14.23
CA ILE A 218 6.19 -10.09 13.07
C ILE A 218 7.28 -9.76 12.02
N PRO A 219 7.13 -10.11 10.74
CA PRO A 219 8.15 -9.86 9.72
C PRO A 219 8.46 -8.35 9.59
N ASP A 220 9.72 -7.99 9.37
CA ASP A 220 10.13 -6.59 9.18
C ASP A 220 9.71 -6.03 7.82
N MET A 221 9.55 -6.89 6.82
CA MET A 221 9.13 -6.54 5.47
C MET A 221 8.30 -7.67 4.89
N LEU A 222 7.22 -7.31 4.22
CA LEU A 222 6.28 -8.23 3.60
C LEU A 222 5.82 -7.62 2.28
N THR A 223 6.05 -8.27 1.14
CA THR A 223 5.53 -7.77 -0.14
C THR A 223 4.06 -8.18 -0.33
N PHE A 224 3.37 -7.53 -1.28
CA PHE A 224 1.98 -7.87 -1.57
C PHE A 224 1.82 -9.34 -1.98
N LEU A 225 2.68 -9.84 -2.88
CA LEU A 225 2.61 -11.22 -3.34
C LEU A 225 3.03 -12.22 -2.25
N ASP A 226 3.97 -11.85 -1.35
CA ASP A 226 4.35 -12.70 -0.21
C ASP A 226 3.17 -12.96 0.74
N MET A 227 2.27 -11.96 0.92
CA MET A 227 1.05 -12.15 1.72
C MET A 227 0.18 -13.30 1.19
N TYR A 228 0.19 -13.47 -0.13
CA TYR A 228 -0.59 -14.51 -0.81
C TYR A 228 0.23 -15.76 -1.13
N LYS A 229 1.50 -15.82 -0.67
CA LYS A 229 2.43 -16.94 -0.87
C LYS A 229 2.60 -17.32 -2.35
N THR A 230 2.65 -16.31 -3.23
CA THR A 230 2.86 -16.47 -4.67
C THR A 230 3.91 -15.51 -5.20
N SER A 231 4.47 -15.78 -6.38
CA SER A 231 5.42 -14.91 -7.08
C SER A 231 4.82 -14.25 -8.33
N ARG A 232 3.65 -14.70 -8.78
CA ARG A 232 3.00 -14.25 -10.01
C ARG A 232 1.58 -13.76 -9.75
N VAL A 233 1.19 -12.69 -10.45
CA VAL A 233 -0.16 -12.15 -10.32
C VAL A 233 -1.23 -13.08 -10.90
N GLU A 234 -0.86 -13.89 -11.91
CA GLU A 234 -1.76 -14.86 -12.54
C GLU A 234 -2.15 -16.00 -11.58
N ASP A 235 -1.26 -16.36 -10.64
CA ASP A 235 -1.50 -17.44 -9.67
C ASP A 235 -2.44 -17.01 -8.52
N LEU A 236 -2.84 -15.75 -8.48
CA LEU A 236 -3.77 -15.21 -7.47
C LEU A 236 -5.23 -15.61 -7.70
N ASP A 237 -5.54 -16.19 -8.86
CA ASP A 237 -6.88 -16.64 -9.23
C ASP A 237 -7.96 -15.56 -9.10
N MET A 238 -7.63 -14.34 -9.56
CA MET A 238 -8.47 -13.15 -9.41
C MET A 238 -9.85 -13.31 -10.06
N TYR A 239 -9.91 -13.86 -11.26
CA TYR A 239 -11.18 -13.96 -12.00
C TYR A 239 -12.17 -14.92 -11.31
N HIS A 240 -11.70 -16.07 -10.81
CA HIS A 240 -12.54 -17.01 -10.07
C HIS A 240 -13.08 -16.38 -8.77
N LYS A 241 -12.23 -15.63 -8.04
CA LYS A 241 -12.67 -14.88 -6.87
C LYS A 241 -13.76 -13.84 -7.21
N TRP A 242 -13.66 -13.16 -8.36
CA TRP A 242 -14.71 -12.24 -8.81
C TRP A 242 -16.05 -12.93 -9.10
N LEU A 243 -16.00 -14.20 -9.50
CA LEU A 243 -17.22 -14.99 -9.73
C LEU A 243 -17.83 -15.54 -8.45
N GLU A 244 -17.02 -15.91 -7.46
CA GLU A 244 -17.47 -16.58 -6.25
C GLU A 244 -17.78 -15.64 -5.09
N ASN A 245 -16.90 -14.67 -4.83
CA ASN A 245 -17.06 -13.79 -3.67
C ASN A 245 -18.24 -12.82 -3.83
N ARG A 246 -18.92 -12.55 -2.72
CA ARG A 246 -20.09 -11.68 -2.66
C ARG A 246 -19.91 -10.63 -1.57
N THR A 247 -20.04 -9.37 -1.96
CA THR A 247 -19.90 -8.24 -1.02
C THR A 247 -21.03 -8.15 0.00
N TYR A 248 -22.20 -8.68 -0.31
CA TYR A 248 -23.32 -8.76 0.65
C TYR A 248 -23.13 -9.79 1.76
N GLU A 249 -22.18 -10.72 1.61
CA GLU A 249 -21.77 -11.66 2.64
C GLU A 249 -20.61 -11.11 3.47
N SER A 250 -19.57 -10.59 2.81
CA SER A 250 -18.35 -10.10 3.43
C SER A 250 -17.57 -9.22 2.45
N MET A 251 -16.85 -8.22 2.98
CA MET A 251 -15.88 -7.41 2.23
C MET A 251 -14.48 -7.60 2.83
N ARG A 252 -14.18 -8.82 3.23
CA ARG A 252 -12.94 -9.20 3.89
C ARG A 252 -11.75 -9.17 2.93
N SER A 253 -10.71 -8.45 3.30
CA SER A 253 -9.48 -8.32 2.52
C SER A 253 -8.23 -8.42 3.38
N LEU A 254 -7.21 -9.11 2.88
CA LEU A 254 -5.95 -9.30 3.57
C LEU A 254 -5.15 -7.99 3.52
N ILE A 255 -4.70 -7.49 4.68
CA ILE A 255 -3.93 -6.24 4.78
C ILE A 255 -2.48 -6.45 5.25
N GLY A 256 -2.17 -7.60 5.82
CA GLY A 256 -0.84 -7.91 6.34
C GLY A 256 -0.79 -9.19 7.14
N GLN A 257 0.28 -9.34 7.88
CA GLN A 257 0.52 -10.48 8.77
C GLN A 257 0.91 -10.00 10.17
N LYS A 258 0.49 -10.74 11.18
CA LYS A 258 0.93 -10.61 12.57
C LYS A 258 1.89 -11.75 12.95
N ALA A 259 2.30 -11.78 14.22
CA ALA A 259 3.18 -12.80 14.75
C ALA A 259 2.74 -14.22 14.33
N GLY A 260 3.69 -15.08 14.00
CA GLY A 260 3.43 -16.48 13.60
C GLY A 260 2.84 -16.62 12.20
N GLU A 261 3.16 -15.72 11.27
CA GLU A 261 2.64 -15.70 9.89
C GLU A 261 1.08 -15.67 9.81
N GLN A 262 0.42 -15.23 10.89
CA GLN A 262 -1.03 -15.17 10.92
C GLN A 262 -1.53 -14.02 10.07
N PRO A 263 -2.46 -14.26 9.12
CA PRO A 263 -2.99 -13.21 8.27
C PRO A 263 -3.90 -12.25 9.06
N VAL A 264 -3.78 -10.95 8.75
CA VAL A 264 -4.64 -9.90 9.30
C VAL A 264 -5.57 -9.41 8.22
N TYR A 265 -6.87 -9.47 8.49
CA TYR A 265 -7.91 -9.08 7.56
C TYR A 265 -8.66 -7.85 8.04
N LEU A 266 -9.02 -7.00 7.09
CA LEU A 266 -9.99 -5.94 7.30
C LEU A 266 -11.26 -6.26 6.51
N ASP A 267 -12.41 -6.29 7.19
CA ASP A 267 -13.71 -6.47 6.56
C ASP A 267 -14.53 -5.17 6.71
N ILE A 268 -14.60 -4.37 5.64
CA ILE A 268 -15.26 -3.07 5.70
C ILE A 268 -16.80 -3.17 5.62
N HIS A 269 -17.34 -4.37 5.50
CA HIS A 269 -18.79 -4.57 5.56
C HIS A 269 -19.34 -4.10 6.91
N GLU A 270 -20.52 -3.48 6.91
CA GLU A 270 -21.09 -2.85 8.13
C GLU A 270 -21.38 -3.82 9.27
N LYS A 271 -21.61 -5.10 8.97
CA LYS A 271 -21.82 -6.16 9.96
C LYS A 271 -20.54 -6.51 10.73
N TYR A 272 -19.36 -6.18 10.18
CA TYR A 272 -18.06 -6.56 10.74
C TYR A 272 -17.26 -5.35 11.22
N HIS A 273 -16.25 -4.90 10.47
CA HIS A 273 -15.35 -3.82 10.91
C HIS A 273 -15.73 -2.43 10.38
N GLY A 274 -16.63 -2.37 9.37
CA GLY A 274 -17.03 -1.13 8.72
C GLY A 274 -18.20 -0.40 9.37
N PRO A 275 -18.81 0.57 8.64
CA PRO A 275 -18.55 0.86 7.22
C PRO A 275 -17.47 1.92 6.95
N HIS A 276 -17.01 2.66 7.96
CA HIS A 276 -16.07 3.76 7.80
C HIS A 276 -14.85 3.59 8.70
N GLY A 277 -13.71 4.17 8.30
CA GLY A 277 -12.48 4.03 9.04
C GLY A 277 -11.49 5.18 8.92
N LEU A 278 -10.52 5.19 9.83
CA LEU A 278 -9.42 6.12 9.89
C LEU A 278 -8.09 5.41 9.68
N VAL A 279 -7.17 6.06 8.97
CA VAL A 279 -5.80 5.57 8.80
C VAL A 279 -4.83 6.68 9.14
N ALA A 280 -3.93 6.46 10.10
CA ALA A 280 -2.93 7.44 10.48
C ALA A 280 -1.51 6.90 10.33
N GLY A 281 -0.56 7.81 10.04
CA GLY A 281 0.84 7.50 10.00
C GLY A 281 1.68 8.64 9.39
N THR A 282 2.82 8.94 10.01
CA THR A 282 3.74 9.99 9.53
C THR A 282 4.34 9.66 8.17
N THR A 283 4.99 10.65 7.56
CA THR A 283 5.76 10.46 6.32
C THR A 283 6.80 9.35 6.53
N GLY A 284 6.85 8.38 5.60
CA GLY A 284 7.76 7.23 5.69
C GLY A 284 7.31 6.10 6.64
N SER A 285 6.12 6.20 7.26
CA SER A 285 5.55 5.10 8.05
C SER A 285 4.99 3.96 7.21
N GLY A 286 4.76 4.18 5.92
CA GLY A 286 4.13 3.21 5.01
C GLY A 286 2.61 3.40 4.81
N LYS A 287 2.03 4.54 5.26
CA LYS A 287 0.57 4.83 5.18
C LYS A 287 -0.01 4.62 3.77
N SER A 288 0.58 5.27 2.77
CA SER A 288 0.09 5.16 1.39
C SER A 288 0.26 3.76 0.81
N GLU A 289 1.34 3.05 1.16
CA GLU A 289 1.56 1.64 0.78
C GLU A 289 0.52 0.71 1.40
N THR A 290 0.18 0.93 2.67
CA THR A 290 -0.89 0.16 3.36
C THR A 290 -2.25 0.37 2.70
N LEU A 291 -2.58 1.62 2.32
CA LEU A 291 -3.81 1.92 1.58
C LEU A 291 -3.82 1.28 0.20
N GLN A 292 -2.70 1.34 -0.53
CA GLN A 292 -2.57 0.69 -1.84
C GLN A 292 -2.72 -0.83 -1.73
N THR A 293 -2.09 -1.44 -0.75
CA THR A 293 -2.23 -2.87 -0.45
C THR A 293 -3.68 -3.25 -0.16
N TYR A 294 -4.38 -2.43 0.61
CA TYR A 294 -5.79 -2.68 0.92
C TYR A 294 -6.68 -2.57 -0.32
N ILE A 295 -6.49 -1.53 -1.15
CA ILE A 295 -7.20 -1.37 -2.42
C ILE A 295 -6.96 -2.60 -3.31
N LEU A 296 -5.70 -3.01 -3.50
CA LEU A 296 -5.36 -4.17 -4.33
C LEU A 296 -5.97 -5.48 -3.79
N SER A 297 -6.04 -5.63 -2.47
CA SER A 297 -6.66 -6.81 -1.86
C SER A 297 -8.16 -6.86 -2.08
N LEU A 298 -8.84 -5.71 -2.07
CA LEU A 298 -10.26 -5.63 -2.46
C LEU A 298 -10.44 -5.94 -3.95
N VAL A 299 -9.60 -5.36 -4.82
CA VAL A 299 -9.60 -5.61 -6.26
C VAL A 299 -9.38 -7.09 -6.60
N LEU A 300 -8.48 -7.74 -5.88
CA LEU A 300 -8.23 -9.17 -6.05
C LEU A 300 -9.46 -10.02 -5.72
N ASN A 301 -10.19 -9.64 -4.67
CA ASN A 301 -11.24 -10.49 -4.11
C ASN A 301 -12.62 -10.23 -4.71
N TYR A 302 -12.93 -9.01 -5.17
CA TYR A 302 -14.30 -8.63 -5.54
C TYR A 302 -14.39 -8.07 -6.95
N HIS A 303 -15.49 -8.40 -7.62
CA HIS A 303 -15.78 -7.96 -8.98
C HIS A 303 -15.92 -6.42 -9.08
N PRO A 304 -15.54 -5.77 -10.20
CA PRO A 304 -15.72 -4.33 -10.38
C PRO A 304 -17.16 -3.83 -10.18
N HIS A 305 -18.15 -4.68 -10.49
CA HIS A 305 -19.56 -4.35 -10.28
C HIS A 305 -20.03 -4.49 -8.83
N GLU A 306 -19.17 -4.95 -7.92
CA GLU A 306 -19.47 -5.08 -6.49
C GLU A 306 -18.67 -4.13 -5.61
N VAL A 307 -17.44 -3.76 -6.03
CA VAL A 307 -16.60 -2.78 -5.32
C VAL A 307 -16.06 -1.75 -6.30
N ALA A 308 -16.19 -0.47 -5.95
CA ALA A 308 -15.64 0.64 -6.73
C ALA A 308 -14.98 1.67 -5.83
N PHE A 309 -14.04 2.44 -6.39
CA PHE A 309 -13.26 3.43 -5.64
C PHE A 309 -13.42 4.84 -6.21
N ILE A 310 -13.55 5.82 -5.29
CA ILE A 310 -13.22 7.23 -5.55
C ILE A 310 -12.00 7.56 -4.72
N LEU A 311 -10.91 7.95 -5.37
CA LEU A 311 -9.67 8.32 -4.72
C LEU A 311 -9.53 9.84 -4.69
N ILE A 312 -9.40 10.41 -3.48
CA ILE A 312 -9.20 11.85 -3.25
C ILE A 312 -7.76 12.03 -2.80
N ASP A 313 -6.93 12.57 -3.67
CA ASP A 313 -5.51 12.85 -3.42
C ASP A 313 -5.26 14.35 -3.43
N TYR A 314 -5.29 14.96 -2.24
CA TYR A 314 -5.22 16.41 -2.11
C TYR A 314 -3.85 16.99 -2.44
N LYS A 315 -2.78 16.29 -2.13
CA LYS A 315 -1.40 16.74 -2.39
C LYS A 315 -0.94 16.52 -3.83
N GLY A 316 -1.75 15.85 -4.67
CA GLY A 316 -1.32 15.43 -6.01
C GLY A 316 -0.21 14.39 -5.97
N GLY A 317 -0.09 13.67 -4.85
CA GLY A 317 0.82 12.56 -4.69
C GLY A 317 0.49 11.40 -5.63
N GLY A 318 1.45 10.56 -5.92
CA GLY A 318 1.31 9.50 -6.91
C GLY A 318 0.36 8.35 -6.55
N MET A 319 -0.30 8.35 -5.36
CA MET A 319 -1.15 7.23 -4.94
C MET A 319 -2.31 7.00 -5.89
N ALA A 320 -3.10 8.02 -6.18
CA ALA A 320 -4.27 7.90 -7.04
C ALA A 320 -3.89 7.64 -8.52
N GLN A 321 -2.77 8.20 -8.97
CA GLN A 321 -2.23 8.02 -10.32
C GLN A 321 -1.88 6.56 -10.62
N SER A 322 -1.43 5.82 -9.62
CA SER A 322 -1.03 4.42 -9.76
C SER A 322 -2.19 3.47 -10.06
N PHE A 323 -3.43 3.91 -9.86
CA PHE A 323 -4.65 3.12 -10.11
C PHE A 323 -5.38 3.49 -11.41
N ILE A 324 -4.83 4.42 -12.19
CA ILE A 324 -5.44 4.76 -13.50
C ILE A 324 -5.43 3.53 -14.40
N GLY A 325 -6.58 3.23 -15.00
CA GLY A 325 -6.81 2.02 -15.80
C GLY A 325 -7.40 0.84 -15.03
N LEU A 326 -7.54 0.94 -13.71
CA LEU A 326 -8.19 -0.10 -12.91
C LEU A 326 -9.69 -0.14 -13.20
N PRO A 327 -10.30 -1.32 -13.49
CA PRO A 327 -11.73 -1.44 -13.80
C PRO A 327 -12.66 -1.07 -12.63
N HIS A 328 -12.16 -1.09 -11.41
CA HIS A 328 -12.88 -0.70 -10.19
C HIS A 328 -12.90 0.82 -9.93
N LEU A 329 -12.18 1.62 -10.72
CA LEU A 329 -12.03 3.06 -10.46
C LEU A 329 -13.21 3.85 -11.01
N ALA A 330 -14.05 4.38 -10.12
CA ALA A 330 -15.21 5.23 -10.45
C ALA A 330 -14.86 6.73 -10.53
N GLY A 331 -13.71 7.13 -10.03
CA GLY A 331 -13.23 8.50 -10.12
C GLY A 331 -11.96 8.79 -9.36
N VAL A 332 -11.20 9.78 -9.84
CA VAL A 332 -10.01 10.32 -9.17
C VAL A 332 -10.16 11.82 -9.01
N ILE A 333 -10.05 12.31 -7.80
CA ILE A 333 -10.15 13.72 -7.47
C ILE A 333 -8.76 14.19 -7.01
N THR A 334 -8.08 14.92 -7.86
CA THR A 334 -6.80 15.56 -7.55
C THR A 334 -6.98 17.06 -7.59
N ASN A 335 -6.24 17.80 -6.78
CA ASN A 335 -6.17 19.26 -6.84
C ASN A 335 -7.53 19.95 -6.61
N LEU A 336 -8.06 19.93 -5.39
CA LEU A 336 -9.34 20.52 -4.98
C LEU A 336 -9.28 22.05 -4.84
N GLY A 337 -8.74 22.78 -5.83
CA GLY A 337 -8.72 24.24 -5.87
C GLY A 337 -10.00 24.85 -6.47
N GLY A 338 -10.47 25.97 -5.93
CA GLY A 338 -11.60 26.75 -6.50
C GLY A 338 -12.92 25.98 -6.59
N ASN A 339 -13.55 25.98 -7.78
CA ASN A 339 -14.87 25.37 -8.00
C ASN A 339 -14.87 23.83 -8.00
N GLN A 340 -13.71 23.18 -7.94
CA GLN A 340 -13.62 21.70 -8.02
C GLN A 340 -14.18 21.01 -6.76
N THR A 341 -14.01 21.61 -5.59
CA THR A 341 -14.59 21.12 -4.32
C THR A 341 -16.11 21.08 -4.39
N THR A 342 -16.73 22.19 -4.80
CA THR A 342 -18.19 22.27 -4.97
C THR A 342 -18.67 21.23 -5.99
N ARG A 343 -17.96 21.08 -7.10
CA ARG A 343 -18.27 20.10 -8.13
C ARG A 343 -18.19 18.66 -7.60
N ALA A 344 -17.17 18.33 -6.79
CA ALA A 344 -17.04 17.00 -6.17
C ALA A 344 -18.20 16.69 -5.24
N LEU A 345 -18.60 17.64 -4.38
CA LEU A 345 -19.78 17.48 -3.52
C LEU A 345 -21.07 17.29 -4.31
N LEU A 346 -21.28 18.07 -5.37
CA LEU A 346 -22.45 17.92 -6.23
C LEU A 346 -22.51 16.52 -6.84
N SER A 347 -21.38 15.98 -7.33
CA SER A 347 -21.32 14.64 -7.92
C SER A 347 -21.56 13.52 -6.90
N ILE A 348 -21.00 13.62 -5.68
CA ILE A 348 -21.24 12.65 -4.60
C ILE A 348 -22.72 12.69 -4.16
N ASN A 349 -23.28 13.88 -3.95
CA ASN A 349 -24.69 14.04 -3.59
C ASN A 349 -25.63 13.55 -4.70
N ALA A 350 -25.26 13.76 -5.97
CA ALA A 350 -26.02 13.24 -7.10
C ALA A 350 -26.06 11.71 -7.11
N GLU A 351 -24.91 11.07 -6.80
CA GLU A 351 -24.86 9.62 -6.70
C GLU A 351 -25.71 9.08 -5.54
N ILE A 352 -25.68 9.74 -4.38
CA ILE A 352 -26.56 9.37 -3.26
C ILE A 352 -28.04 9.44 -3.68
N LYS A 353 -28.46 10.54 -4.31
CA LYS A 353 -29.83 10.70 -4.79
C LYS A 353 -30.21 9.66 -5.86
N ARG A 354 -29.26 9.34 -6.77
CA ARG A 354 -29.47 8.29 -7.77
C ARG A 354 -29.71 6.94 -7.12
N ARG A 355 -28.87 6.54 -6.13
CA ARG A 355 -29.03 5.29 -5.39
C ARG A 355 -30.35 5.23 -4.65
N GLN A 356 -30.74 6.31 -3.95
CA GLN A 356 -32.04 6.41 -3.26
C GLN A 356 -33.22 6.23 -4.22
N ARG A 357 -33.18 6.86 -5.40
CA ARG A 357 -34.21 6.69 -6.42
C ARG A 357 -34.34 5.24 -6.88
N ILE A 358 -33.19 4.62 -7.21
CA ILE A 358 -33.18 3.21 -7.65
C ILE A 358 -33.67 2.28 -6.54
N PHE A 359 -33.28 2.51 -5.28
CA PHE A 359 -33.78 1.71 -4.16
C PHE A 359 -35.29 1.81 -4.00
N ASN A 360 -35.84 3.01 -4.21
CA ASN A 360 -37.31 3.21 -4.20
C ASN A 360 -37.99 2.48 -5.36
N GLU A 361 -37.40 2.48 -6.55
CA GLU A 361 -37.90 1.76 -7.73
C GLU A 361 -37.98 0.26 -7.49
N TYR A 362 -36.90 -0.33 -6.93
CA TYR A 362 -36.80 -1.76 -6.61
C TYR A 362 -37.41 -2.12 -5.23
N LYS A 363 -37.90 -1.13 -4.46
CA LYS A 363 -38.50 -1.29 -3.11
C LYS A 363 -37.54 -1.98 -2.11
N ILE A 364 -36.26 -1.70 -2.20
CA ILE A 364 -35.21 -2.22 -1.32
C ILE A 364 -34.72 -1.12 -0.38
N LYS A 365 -34.03 -1.53 0.72
CA LYS A 365 -33.54 -0.61 1.76
C LYS A 365 -32.02 -0.62 1.90
N HIS A 366 -31.36 -1.60 1.32
CA HIS A 366 -29.92 -1.83 1.51
C HIS A 366 -29.23 -2.24 0.21
N ILE A 367 -27.97 -1.82 0.06
CA ILE A 367 -27.15 -2.12 -1.12
C ILE A 367 -26.98 -3.62 -1.36
N ASP A 368 -26.86 -4.42 -0.29
CA ASP A 368 -26.71 -5.87 -0.38
C ASP A 368 -27.83 -6.51 -1.20
N ALA A 369 -29.08 -6.11 -0.91
CA ALA A 369 -30.25 -6.58 -1.65
C ALA A 369 -30.21 -6.16 -3.13
N TYR A 370 -29.68 -4.96 -3.44
CA TYR A 370 -29.52 -4.54 -4.83
C TYR A 370 -28.48 -5.36 -5.58
N ILE A 371 -27.32 -5.62 -4.96
CA ILE A 371 -26.27 -6.42 -5.56
C ILE A 371 -26.77 -7.85 -5.83
N GLU A 372 -27.54 -8.41 -4.91
CA GLU A 372 -28.18 -9.71 -5.11
C GLU A 372 -29.13 -9.71 -6.31
N LEU A 373 -30.03 -8.71 -6.44
CA LEU A 373 -30.90 -8.54 -7.60
C LEU A 373 -30.12 -8.39 -8.91
N TYR A 374 -29.03 -7.60 -8.89
CA TYR A 374 -28.17 -7.44 -10.05
C TYR A 374 -27.49 -8.78 -10.47
N ARG A 375 -26.99 -9.53 -9.52
CA ARG A 375 -26.39 -10.84 -9.77
C ARG A 375 -27.38 -11.88 -10.32
N ASN A 376 -28.63 -11.80 -9.88
CA ASN A 376 -29.71 -12.65 -10.38
C ASN A 376 -30.24 -12.21 -11.75
N GLY A 377 -29.76 -11.08 -12.29
CA GLY A 377 -30.24 -10.54 -13.57
C GLY A 377 -31.56 -9.79 -13.48
N GLU A 378 -32.03 -9.45 -12.29
CA GLU A 378 -33.27 -8.73 -12.03
C GLU A 378 -33.08 -7.20 -12.07
N ALA A 379 -31.82 -6.71 -11.96
CA ALA A 379 -31.44 -5.31 -12.13
C ALA A 379 -30.51 -5.14 -13.33
N GLU A 380 -30.67 -4.06 -14.10
CA GLU A 380 -29.93 -3.85 -15.36
C GLU A 380 -28.55 -3.21 -15.18
N GLU A 381 -28.41 -2.29 -14.21
CA GLU A 381 -27.17 -1.52 -13.99
C GLU A 381 -26.42 -2.00 -12.75
N PRO A 382 -25.10 -2.15 -12.81
CA PRO A 382 -24.31 -2.46 -11.62
C PRO A 382 -24.30 -1.27 -10.65
N MET A 383 -24.40 -1.55 -9.37
CA MET A 383 -24.27 -0.56 -8.30
C MET A 383 -23.34 -1.12 -7.21
N PRO A 384 -22.03 -0.93 -7.35
CA PRO A 384 -21.07 -1.46 -6.39
C PRO A 384 -21.10 -0.71 -5.05
N HIS A 385 -20.57 -1.34 -4.00
CA HIS A 385 -20.10 -0.61 -2.83
C HIS A 385 -19.06 0.41 -3.27
N LEU A 386 -19.25 1.68 -2.89
CA LEU A 386 -18.42 2.80 -3.28
C LEU A 386 -17.51 3.22 -2.12
N LEU A 387 -16.23 2.91 -2.22
CA LEU A 387 -15.24 3.30 -1.24
C LEU A 387 -14.63 4.66 -1.63
N ILE A 388 -14.88 5.67 -0.81
CA ILE A 388 -14.27 6.99 -0.94
C ILE A 388 -13.06 7.02 -0.01
N ILE A 389 -11.86 7.12 -0.59
CA ILE A 389 -10.60 7.13 0.15
C ILE A 389 -9.96 8.51 -0.02
N ALA A 390 -9.85 9.26 1.08
CA ALA A 390 -9.21 10.56 1.10
C ALA A 390 -7.83 10.45 1.77
N ASP A 391 -6.76 10.65 0.98
CA ASP A 391 -5.40 10.75 1.51
C ASP A 391 -5.12 12.19 1.96
N GLU A 392 -4.57 12.33 3.17
CA GLU A 392 -4.27 13.60 3.83
C GLU A 392 -5.49 14.51 4.07
N PHE A 393 -6.52 13.95 4.71
CA PHE A 393 -7.74 14.73 5.00
C PHE A 393 -7.50 15.87 5.99
N ALA A 394 -6.41 15.89 6.76
CA ALA A 394 -6.09 16.96 7.68
C ALA A 394 -5.89 18.29 6.95
N GLU A 395 -5.15 18.31 5.83
CA GLU A 395 -4.98 19.50 5.01
C GLU A 395 -6.29 19.87 4.32
N LEU A 396 -6.99 18.87 3.79
CA LEU A 396 -8.31 19.07 3.19
C LEU A 396 -9.30 19.70 4.18
N LYS A 397 -9.33 19.27 5.46
CA LYS A 397 -10.16 19.86 6.51
C LYS A 397 -9.78 21.30 6.83
N LYS A 398 -8.47 21.61 6.83
CA LYS A 398 -7.97 22.96 7.11
C LYS A 398 -8.36 23.96 6.01
N GLU A 399 -8.22 23.56 4.75
CA GLU A 399 -8.46 24.44 3.61
C GLU A 399 -9.94 24.44 3.15
N GLN A 400 -10.63 23.32 3.30
CA GLN A 400 -12.00 23.08 2.83
C GLN A 400 -12.86 22.39 3.92
N PRO A 401 -13.06 23.04 5.09
CA PRO A 401 -13.76 22.42 6.23
C PRO A 401 -15.20 22.00 5.89
N GLU A 402 -15.89 22.80 5.09
CA GLU A 402 -17.27 22.50 4.64
C GLU A 402 -17.33 21.24 3.76
N PHE A 403 -16.30 21.03 2.93
CA PHE A 403 -16.20 19.83 2.10
C PHE A 403 -16.09 18.57 2.96
N VAL A 404 -15.22 18.58 3.97
CA VAL A 404 -15.03 17.41 4.85
C VAL A 404 -16.30 17.13 5.65
N ARG A 405 -16.96 18.15 6.21
CA ARG A 405 -18.25 17.97 6.91
C ARG A 405 -19.31 17.37 6.00
N ALA A 406 -19.45 17.90 4.78
CA ALA A 406 -20.39 17.39 3.81
C ALA A 406 -20.08 15.96 3.39
N LEU A 407 -18.78 15.60 3.26
CA LEU A 407 -18.33 14.25 2.93
C LEU A 407 -18.66 13.26 4.06
N VAL A 408 -18.40 13.61 5.32
CA VAL A 408 -18.73 12.78 6.49
C VAL A 408 -20.25 12.61 6.62
N SER A 409 -21.01 13.70 6.43
CA SER A 409 -22.48 13.65 6.43
C SER A 409 -23.03 12.78 5.29
N ALA A 410 -22.45 12.87 4.09
CA ALA A 410 -22.79 12.05 2.94
C ALA A 410 -22.51 10.56 3.20
N ALA A 411 -21.40 10.23 3.83
CA ALA A 411 -21.06 8.87 4.21
C ALA A 411 -22.05 8.30 5.23
N ARG A 412 -22.42 9.08 6.26
CA ARG A 412 -23.42 8.66 7.25
C ARG A 412 -24.77 8.33 6.61
N VAL A 413 -25.26 9.18 5.71
CA VAL A 413 -26.52 8.95 4.98
C VAL A 413 -26.36 7.80 3.98
N GLY A 414 -25.18 7.68 3.39
CA GLY A 414 -24.87 6.69 2.36
C GLY A 414 -24.57 5.29 2.87
N ARG A 415 -24.55 5.07 4.19
CA ARG A 415 -24.22 3.76 4.80
C ARG A 415 -25.05 2.63 4.22
N SER A 416 -26.36 2.69 4.29
CA SER A 416 -27.26 1.69 3.72
C SER A 416 -27.24 1.65 2.19
N LEU A 417 -26.76 2.74 1.55
CA LEU A 417 -26.61 2.85 0.10
C LEU A 417 -25.26 2.29 -0.40
N GLY A 418 -24.46 1.70 0.47
CA GLY A 418 -23.16 1.12 0.13
C GLY A 418 -22.06 2.16 -0.11
N ILE A 419 -22.08 3.30 0.58
CA ILE A 419 -21.03 4.32 0.52
C ILE A 419 -20.15 4.19 1.76
N ASN A 420 -18.89 3.86 1.57
CA ASN A 420 -17.88 3.66 2.60
C ASN A 420 -16.87 4.79 2.55
N LEU A 421 -16.43 5.31 3.71
CA LEU A 421 -15.45 6.40 3.80
C LEU A 421 -14.20 5.96 4.57
N ILE A 422 -13.03 6.17 3.99
CA ILE A 422 -11.74 6.00 4.64
C ILE A 422 -11.01 7.34 4.60
N LEU A 423 -10.71 7.88 5.79
CA LEU A 423 -9.98 9.12 5.95
C LEU A 423 -8.55 8.81 6.41
N ALA A 424 -7.57 9.25 5.64
CA ALA A 424 -6.17 9.04 5.97
C ALA A 424 -5.46 10.37 6.27
N THR A 425 -4.55 10.37 7.27
CA THR A 425 -3.80 11.56 7.67
C THR A 425 -2.40 11.23 8.21
N GLN A 426 -1.49 12.18 8.08
CA GLN A 426 -0.17 12.11 8.72
C GLN A 426 -0.20 12.62 10.16
N LYS A 427 -1.13 13.52 10.49
CA LYS A 427 -1.26 14.13 11.81
C LYS A 427 -2.73 14.08 12.27
N PRO A 428 -3.10 13.12 13.11
CA PRO A 428 -4.47 12.99 13.61
C PRO A 428 -4.84 14.03 14.68
N SER A 429 -3.87 14.52 15.48
CA SER A 429 -4.11 15.45 16.58
C SER A 429 -4.80 16.73 16.16
N GLY A 430 -5.92 17.05 16.79
CA GLY A 430 -6.72 18.24 16.55
C GLY A 430 -7.48 18.24 15.21
N VAL A 431 -7.48 17.12 14.48
CA VAL A 431 -8.15 16.98 13.20
C VAL A 431 -9.33 16.02 13.28
N VAL A 432 -9.21 14.96 14.07
CA VAL A 432 -10.27 13.99 14.32
C VAL A 432 -11.20 14.55 15.40
N ASP A 433 -12.35 15.05 14.99
CA ASP A 433 -13.41 15.52 15.90
C ASP A 433 -14.37 14.39 16.27
N ASP A 434 -15.29 14.69 17.23
CA ASP A 434 -16.26 13.71 17.73
C ASP A 434 -17.20 13.20 16.63
N GLU A 435 -17.49 14.01 15.59
CA GLU A 435 -18.32 13.61 14.47
C GLU A 435 -17.61 12.57 13.60
N ILE A 436 -16.35 12.79 13.28
CA ILE A 436 -15.51 11.82 12.55
C ILE A 436 -15.32 10.56 13.38
N TRP A 437 -14.97 10.73 14.66
CA TRP A 437 -14.73 9.63 15.60
C TRP A 437 -15.95 8.70 15.73
N SER A 438 -17.14 9.25 15.94
CA SER A 438 -18.36 8.47 16.15
C SER A 438 -18.84 7.73 14.91
N ASN A 439 -18.45 8.18 13.72
CA ASN A 439 -18.83 7.55 12.45
C ASN A 439 -17.79 6.52 11.97
N THR A 440 -16.61 6.39 12.62
CA THR A 440 -15.54 5.48 12.21
C THR A 440 -15.37 4.33 13.19
N ARG A 441 -15.54 3.09 12.74
CA ARG A 441 -15.48 1.91 13.59
C ARG A 441 -14.10 1.27 13.62
N PHE A 442 -13.39 1.21 12.48
CA PHE A 442 -12.04 0.70 12.45
C PHE A 442 -10.99 1.81 12.33
N ARG A 443 -9.82 1.55 12.89
CA ARG A 443 -8.68 2.45 12.88
C ARG A 443 -7.42 1.67 12.58
N ILE A 444 -6.64 2.17 11.63
CA ILE A 444 -5.29 1.66 11.34
C ILE A 444 -4.32 2.77 11.71
N CYS A 445 -3.43 2.50 12.64
CA CYS A 445 -2.42 3.45 13.08
C CYS A 445 -1.03 2.87 12.87
N LEU A 446 -0.31 3.39 11.89
CA LEU A 446 1.11 3.13 11.68
C LEU A 446 1.92 4.04 12.61
N ARG A 447 3.25 4.08 12.44
CA ARG A 447 4.09 4.97 13.23
C ARG A 447 3.61 6.43 13.15
N VAL A 448 3.38 7.04 14.30
CA VAL A 448 3.03 8.45 14.47
C VAL A 448 4.14 9.23 15.15
N ALA A 449 4.06 10.57 15.15
CA ALA A 449 5.12 11.44 15.62
C ALA A 449 5.31 11.40 17.13
N ASP A 450 4.22 11.33 17.88
CA ASP A 450 4.20 11.41 19.34
C ASP A 450 3.07 10.59 19.98
N LYS A 451 3.08 10.57 21.31
CA LYS A 451 2.08 9.85 22.12
C LYS A 451 0.67 10.44 21.99
N GLN A 452 0.56 11.75 21.72
CA GLN A 452 -0.73 12.42 21.60
C GLN A 452 -1.43 11.97 20.32
N ASP A 453 -0.71 11.91 19.19
CA ASP A 453 -1.22 11.39 17.94
C ASP A 453 -1.70 9.94 18.07
N SER A 454 -0.93 9.10 18.78
CA SER A 454 -1.32 7.71 19.04
C SER A 454 -2.58 7.62 19.91
N ASN A 455 -2.65 8.42 20.99
CA ASN A 455 -3.82 8.45 21.87
C ASN A 455 -5.08 8.95 21.16
N GLU A 456 -4.95 9.90 20.22
CA GLU A 456 -6.07 10.40 19.45
C GLU A 456 -6.67 9.30 18.56
N MET A 457 -5.80 8.46 17.97
CA MET A 457 -6.20 7.39 17.06
C MET A 457 -6.65 6.11 17.78
N LEU A 458 -5.91 5.67 18.78
CA LEU A 458 -6.07 4.34 19.38
C LEU A 458 -6.54 4.38 20.84
N LYS A 459 -6.61 5.59 21.47
CA LYS A 459 -6.73 5.76 22.93
C LYS A 459 -5.60 5.07 23.72
N ARG A 460 -4.48 4.80 23.05
CA ARG A 460 -3.27 4.13 23.55
C ARG A 460 -2.03 4.78 22.95
N THR A 461 -0.87 4.59 23.56
CA THR A 461 0.39 5.23 23.13
C THR A 461 1.25 4.35 22.23
N ASP A 462 0.81 3.14 21.91
CA ASP A 462 1.61 2.06 21.28
C ASP A 462 2.17 2.46 19.92
N ALA A 463 1.41 3.16 19.08
CA ALA A 463 1.84 3.54 17.74
C ALA A 463 2.99 4.57 17.70
N ALA A 464 3.24 5.28 18.82
CA ALA A 464 4.38 6.19 18.93
C ALA A 464 5.73 5.46 19.04
N TYR A 465 5.73 4.19 19.40
CA TYR A 465 6.94 3.38 19.59
C TYR A 465 7.27 2.47 18.41
N ILE A 466 6.45 2.48 17.36
CA ILE A 466 6.71 1.70 16.15
C ILE A 466 8.00 2.22 15.47
N THR A 467 8.94 1.33 15.19
CA THR A 467 10.20 1.65 14.50
C THR A 467 10.18 1.24 13.01
N GLY A 468 9.45 0.17 12.65
CA GLY A 468 9.40 -0.38 11.30
C GLY A 468 8.49 0.40 10.34
N THR A 469 8.82 0.39 9.03
CA THR A 469 7.94 0.90 7.97
C THR A 469 6.88 -0.15 7.62
N GLY A 470 5.61 0.26 7.49
CA GLY A 470 4.48 -0.65 7.22
C GLY A 470 4.02 -1.43 8.46
N ARG A 471 4.66 -1.22 9.63
CA ARG A 471 4.20 -1.74 10.91
C ARG A 471 3.07 -0.86 11.44
N GLY A 472 2.02 -1.47 11.96
CA GLY A 472 0.87 -0.73 12.49
C GLY A 472 -0.02 -1.55 13.39
N PHE A 473 -1.00 -0.88 13.97
CA PHE A 473 -2.07 -1.48 14.77
C PHE A 473 -3.40 -1.36 14.02
N LEU A 474 -4.15 -2.45 13.99
CA LEU A 474 -5.56 -2.47 13.61
C LEU A 474 -6.41 -2.51 14.88
N GLN A 475 -7.25 -1.49 15.09
CA GLN A 475 -8.23 -1.44 16.14
C GLN A 475 -9.64 -1.41 15.55
N VAL A 476 -10.55 -2.22 16.08
CA VAL A 476 -11.97 -2.23 15.71
C VAL A 476 -12.81 -2.05 16.96
N GLY A 477 -13.80 -1.17 16.90
CA GLY A 477 -14.65 -0.84 18.03
C GLY A 477 -13.87 -0.24 19.20
N ASN A 478 -14.28 -0.58 20.41
CA ASN A 478 -13.59 -0.22 21.64
C ASN A 478 -12.77 -1.42 22.13
N ASP A 479 -11.69 -1.77 21.40
CA ASP A 479 -10.82 -2.91 21.64
C ASP A 479 -11.46 -4.30 21.42
N GLU A 480 -12.48 -4.41 20.55
CA GLU A 480 -12.99 -5.70 20.08
C GLU A 480 -11.88 -6.47 19.32
N ILE A 481 -11.07 -5.73 18.54
CA ILE A 481 -9.85 -6.21 17.89
C ILE A 481 -8.76 -5.17 18.13
N PHE A 482 -7.60 -5.62 18.57
CA PHE A 482 -6.39 -4.81 18.67
C PHE A 482 -5.19 -5.66 18.26
N ASP A 483 -4.83 -5.63 17.00
CA ASP A 483 -3.77 -6.45 16.41
C ASP A 483 -2.61 -5.59 15.91
N GLU A 484 -1.39 -5.91 16.34
CA GLU A 484 -0.17 -5.40 15.70
C GLU A 484 0.15 -6.23 14.46
N PHE A 485 0.47 -5.57 13.35
CA PHE A 485 0.72 -6.25 12.08
C PHE A 485 1.76 -5.55 11.21
N GLN A 486 2.33 -6.29 10.29
CA GLN A 486 3.12 -5.78 9.17
C GLN A 486 2.25 -5.75 7.92
N SER A 487 2.08 -4.58 7.34
CA SER A 487 1.36 -4.40 6.07
C SER A 487 2.16 -4.93 4.88
N GLY A 488 1.47 -5.38 3.85
CA GLY A 488 2.10 -5.69 2.59
C GLY A 488 2.63 -4.44 1.88
N TRP A 489 3.69 -4.61 1.11
CA TRP A 489 4.30 -3.58 0.27
C TRP A 489 4.02 -3.85 -1.21
N SER A 490 3.08 -3.12 -1.79
CA SER A 490 2.67 -3.24 -3.18
C SER A 490 3.64 -2.57 -4.17
N GLY A 491 4.41 -1.59 -3.73
CA GLY A 491 5.46 -0.93 -4.51
C GLY A 491 6.73 -1.76 -4.73
N ALA A 492 6.76 -3.01 -4.26
CA ALA A 492 7.87 -3.93 -4.48
C ALA A 492 8.09 -4.21 -5.98
N PRO A 493 9.34 -4.40 -6.44
CA PRO A 493 9.61 -4.77 -7.83
C PRO A 493 8.91 -6.07 -8.22
N TYR A 494 8.25 -6.09 -9.38
CA TYR A 494 7.66 -7.31 -9.92
C TYR A 494 8.66 -8.09 -10.77
N THR A 495 9.00 -9.31 -10.34
CA THR A 495 10.00 -10.18 -10.99
C THR A 495 9.47 -11.62 -11.02
N PRO A 496 8.53 -11.94 -11.95
CA PRO A 496 7.79 -13.21 -11.97
C PRO A 496 8.66 -14.45 -12.32
N GLU A 497 9.86 -14.24 -12.86
CA GLU A 497 10.75 -15.33 -13.31
C GLU A 497 11.63 -15.90 -12.19
N ILE A 498 11.62 -15.32 -11.01
CA ILE A 498 12.43 -15.80 -9.88
C ILE A 498 11.53 -16.66 -8.99
N PRO A 499 11.78 -17.99 -8.89
CA PRO A 499 11.03 -18.83 -7.97
C PRO A 499 11.10 -18.27 -6.55
N PHE A 500 10.07 -18.53 -5.75
CA PHE A 500 9.94 -18.15 -4.33
C PHE A 500 11.09 -18.78 -3.50
N SER A 501 12.30 -18.34 -3.72
CA SER A 501 13.50 -18.61 -2.94
C SER A 501 14.16 -17.26 -2.73
N ASP A 502 14.57 -17.02 -1.53
CA ASP A 502 15.18 -15.83 -0.94
C ASP A 502 16.40 -15.23 -1.69
N ASP A 503 16.55 -15.51 -2.97
CA ASP A 503 17.72 -15.21 -3.79
C ASP A 503 17.38 -14.37 -5.03
N SER A 504 16.75 -13.24 -4.85
CA SER A 504 16.70 -12.25 -5.92
C SER A 504 18.02 -11.48 -6.01
N LYS A 505 18.90 -11.95 -6.83
CA LYS A 505 20.25 -11.56 -7.23
C LYS A 505 21.30 -12.39 -6.51
N ALA A 506 21.79 -13.40 -7.20
CA ALA A 506 23.08 -14.03 -6.90
C ALA A 506 24.19 -12.97 -6.99
N LYS A 507 24.30 -12.16 -5.96
CA LYS A 507 25.52 -11.42 -5.69
C LYS A 507 26.43 -12.44 -5.03
N ALA A 508 27.49 -12.83 -5.72
CA ALA A 508 28.55 -13.59 -5.07
C ALA A 508 28.99 -12.76 -3.86
N MET A 509 28.74 -13.28 -2.67
CA MET A 509 29.16 -12.69 -1.40
C MET A 509 30.11 -13.65 -0.72
N ILE A 510 31.15 -13.13 -0.12
CA ILE A 510 31.99 -13.89 0.79
C ILE A 510 31.26 -13.90 2.13
N ILE A 511 30.88 -15.08 2.60
CA ILE A 511 30.27 -15.23 3.91
C ILE A 511 31.35 -15.53 4.91
N GLY A 512 31.65 -14.62 5.83
CA GLY A 512 32.55 -14.85 6.96
C GLY A 512 31.99 -15.90 7.94
N LEU A 513 32.78 -16.36 8.89
CA LEU A 513 32.36 -17.33 9.91
C LEU A 513 31.21 -16.86 10.75
N THR A 514 31.06 -15.55 10.95
CA THR A 514 29.92 -14.91 11.65
C THR A 514 28.65 -14.88 10.84
N GLY A 515 28.63 -15.38 9.58
CA GLY A 515 27.47 -15.35 8.71
C GLY A 515 27.18 -14.00 8.04
N LYS A 516 27.94 -12.94 8.33
CA LYS A 516 27.77 -11.64 7.66
C LYS A 516 28.21 -11.70 6.20
N PRO A 517 27.37 -11.35 5.23
CA PRO A 517 27.76 -11.31 3.83
C PRO A 517 28.62 -10.08 3.54
N GLU A 518 29.80 -10.28 3.00
CA GLU A 518 30.65 -9.22 2.43
C GLU A 518 30.49 -9.18 0.91
N ALA A 519 30.09 -8.02 0.39
CA ALA A 519 29.94 -7.87 -1.05
C ALA A 519 31.32 -7.91 -1.73
N VAL A 520 31.49 -8.80 -2.70
CA VAL A 520 32.62 -8.74 -3.62
C VAL A 520 32.57 -7.42 -4.35
N LYS A 521 33.54 -6.52 -4.13
CA LYS A 521 33.58 -5.17 -4.70
C LYS A 521 33.48 -5.25 -6.22
N LYS A 522 32.29 -5.00 -6.79
CA LYS A 522 32.12 -4.72 -8.21
C LYS A 522 32.45 -3.26 -8.48
N LYS A 523 33.25 -2.99 -9.52
CA LYS A 523 33.49 -1.65 -10.06
C LYS A 523 32.15 -0.93 -10.26
N LYS A 524 32.00 0.27 -9.70
CA LYS A 524 30.83 1.14 -9.85
C LYS A 524 30.49 1.31 -11.34
N LYS A 525 29.38 0.75 -11.80
CA LYS A 525 28.74 1.20 -13.02
C LYS A 525 28.13 2.58 -12.76
N LYS A 526 28.39 3.52 -13.67
CA LYS A 526 27.86 4.89 -13.65
C LYS A 526 26.33 4.87 -13.50
N LYS A 527 25.81 5.75 -12.64
CA LYS A 527 24.39 6.12 -12.60
C LYS A 527 23.99 6.61 -13.98
N GLY A 528 23.14 5.88 -14.66
CA GLY A 528 22.45 6.28 -15.85
C GLY A 528 21.05 5.65 -15.83
N ASP A 529 20.06 6.52 -16.03
CA ASP A 529 18.65 6.28 -16.28
C ASP A 529 17.78 5.77 -15.09
N ASN A 530 16.94 6.69 -14.62
CA ASN A 530 15.71 6.44 -13.88
C ASN A 530 14.69 5.74 -14.80
N VAL A 531 14.89 4.49 -15.11
CA VAL A 531 13.82 3.64 -15.63
C VAL A 531 12.90 3.36 -14.41
N LYS A 532 11.67 3.87 -14.47
CA LYS A 532 10.61 3.56 -13.49
C LYS A 532 10.54 2.03 -13.37
N LYS A 533 10.89 1.48 -12.22
CA LYS A 533 10.86 0.03 -12.02
C LYS A 533 9.40 -0.41 -12.01
N PHE A 534 9.07 -1.42 -12.82
CA PHE A 534 7.76 -2.04 -12.83
C PHE A 534 7.49 -2.73 -11.48
N THR A 535 6.38 -2.37 -10.84
CA THR A 535 6.06 -2.80 -9.47
C THR A 535 4.99 -3.89 -9.45
N GLN A 536 4.80 -4.55 -8.29
CA GLN A 536 3.70 -5.48 -8.08
C GLN A 536 2.35 -4.79 -8.22
N LEU A 537 2.23 -3.52 -7.81
CA LEU A 537 1.04 -2.70 -8.01
C LEU A 537 0.75 -2.50 -9.51
N ASP A 538 1.77 -2.11 -10.30
CA ASP A 538 1.59 -1.93 -11.75
C ASP A 538 1.13 -3.24 -12.41
N ALA A 539 1.72 -4.38 -12.00
CA ALA A 539 1.35 -5.70 -12.51
C ALA A 539 -0.10 -6.06 -12.16
N MET A 540 -0.53 -5.81 -10.93
CA MET A 540 -1.90 -6.07 -10.48
C MET A 540 -2.93 -5.22 -11.23
N VAL A 541 -2.66 -3.92 -11.41
CA VAL A 541 -3.56 -3.00 -12.14
C VAL A 541 -3.69 -3.44 -13.60
N GLN A 542 -2.56 -3.76 -14.27
CA GLN A 542 -2.58 -4.24 -15.65
C GLN A 542 -3.30 -5.58 -15.79
N TYR A 543 -3.07 -6.49 -14.85
CA TYR A 543 -3.72 -7.81 -14.87
C TYR A 543 -5.24 -7.69 -14.66
N ALA A 544 -5.69 -6.87 -13.73
CA ALA A 544 -7.12 -6.61 -13.51
C ALA A 544 -7.79 -5.96 -14.73
N ALA A 545 -7.11 -4.99 -15.39
CA ALA A 545 -7.61 -4.36 -16.61
C ALA A 545 -7.74 -5.38 -17.76
N LYS A 546 -6.71 -6.21 -17.96
CA LYS A 546 -6.71 -7.29 -18.94
C LYS A 546 -7.86 -8.29 -18.74
N LEU A 547 -8.06 -8.75 -17.51
CA LEU A 547 -9.16 -9.67 -17.18
C LEU A 547 -10.53 -9.04 -17.44
N ALA A 548 -10.70 -7.74 -17.14
CA ALA A 548 -11.96 -7.06 -17.41
C ALA A 548 -12.24 -6.95 -18.93
N GLU A 549 -11.20 -6.70 -19.75
CA GLU A 549 -11.32 -6.64 -21.20
C GLU A 549 -11.62 -8.01 -21.80
N GLU A 550 -10.85 -9.04 -21.43
CA GLU A 550 -11.02 -10.42 -21.92
C GLU A 550 -12.41 -11.00 -21.60
N ASN A 551 -12.98 -10.64 -20.46
CA ASN A 551 -14.30 -11.10 -20.02
C ASN A 551 -15.43 -10.12 -20.32
N HIS A 552 -15.19 -9.10 -21.14
CA HIS A 552 -16.19 -8.12 -21.58
C HIS A 552 -16.97 -7.46 -20.43
N ILE A 553 -16.31 -7.21 -19.29
CA ILE A 553 -16.92 -6.57 -18.13
C ILE A 553 -17.28 -5.13 -18.49
N LYS A 554 -18.57 -4.76 -18.34
CA LYS A 554 -19.03 -3.39 -18.60
C LYS A 554 -18.26 -2.40 -17.72
N PRO A 555 -17.72 -1.30 -18.28
CA PRO A 555 -17.12 -0.24 -17.50
C PRO A 555 -18.08 0.34 -16.48
N LEU A 556 -17.57 0.69 -15.31
CA LEU A 556 -18.37 1.41 -14.31
C LEU A 556 -18.77 2.78 -14.81
N ARG A 557 -19.96 3.22 -14.38
CA ARG A 557 -20.36 4.60 -14.54
C ARG A 557 -19.37 5.52 -13.84
N GLN A 558 -18.84 6.51 -14.55
CA GLN A 558 -17.97 7.52 -13.97
C GLN A 558 -18.81 8.46 -13.10
N ILE A 559 -18.52 8.47 -11.80
CA ILE A 559 -19.18 9.35 -10.82
C ILE A 559 -18.55 10.75 -10.85
N TRP A 560 -17.25 10.78 -11.12
CA TRP A 560 -16.46 11.99 -11.27
C TRP A 560 -15.95 12.10 -12.70
N LEU A 561 -16.49 13.05 -13.45
CA LEU A 561 -15.97 13.39 -14.76
C LEU A 561 -14.84 14.42 -14.61
N PRO A 562 -13.79 14.37 -15.44
CA PRO A 562 -12.74 15.37 -15.41
C PRO A 562 -13.33 16.77 -15.68
N PRO A 563 -12.69 17.85 -15.19
CA PRO A 563 -13.11 19.20 -15.54
C PRO A 563 -13.01 19.40 -17.05
N LEU A 564 -13.82 20.35 -17.56
CA LEU A 564 -13.77 20.70 -19.00
C LEU A 564 -12.32 21.06 -19.40
N PRO A 565 -11.86 20.62 -20.58
CA PRO A 565 -10.53 20.95 -21.08
C PRO A 565 -10.39 22.46 -21.28
N LYS A 566 -9.18 23.00 -21.12
CA LYS A 566 -8.90 24.43 -21.35
C LYS A 566 -9.09 24.83 -22.81
N LEU A 567 -8.87 23.90 -23.73
CA LEU A 567 -9.07 24.03 -25.17
C LEU A 567 -9.91 22.84 -25.63
N LEU A 568 -10.95 23.12 -26.39
CA LEU A 568 -11.85 22.12 -26.97
C LEU A 568 -11.99 22.42 -28.46
N TYR A 569 -11.66 21.46 -29.31
CA TYR A 569 -11.86 21.57 -30.74
C TYR A 569 -13.18 20.93 -31.14
N LEU A 570 -13.85 21.49 -32.18
CA LEU A 570 -15.11 20.93 -32.68
C LEU A 570 -14.94 19.47 -33.15
N GLU A 571 -13.77 19.14 -33.68
CA GLU A 571 -13.40 17.81 -34.17
C GLU A 571 -13.34 16.77 -33.07
N ASP A 572 -12.98 17.18 -31.83
CA ASP A 572 -12.89 16.30 -30.66
C ASP A 572 -14.30 15.98 -30.08
N MET A 573 -15.31 16.69 -30.53
CA MET A 573 -16.67 16.50 -30.03
C MET A 573 -17.39 15.44 -30.87
N LYS A 574 -18.00 14.45 -30.21
CA LYS A 574 -18.92 13.51 -30.86
C LYS A 574 -20.23 14.23 -31.17
N LEU A 575 -20.33 14.87 -32.33
CA LEU A 575 -21.47 15.68 -32.76
C LEU A 575 -22.46 14.85 -33.54
N THR A 576 -23.73 15.05 -33.29
CA THR A 576 -24.83 14.57 -34.13
C THR A 576 -25.41 15.78 -34.90
N TRP A 577 -25.50 15.68 -36.20
CA TRP A 577 -25.99 16.71 -37.07
C TRP A 577 -27.35 16.32 -37.66
N ASP A 578 -28.29 17.26 -37.65
CA ASP A 578 -29.58 17.09 -38.29
C ASP A 578 -29.70 18.14 -39.39
N GLU A 579 -29.79 17.71 -40.62
CA GLU A 579 -29.88 18.60 -41.80
C GLU A 579 -31.12 19.48 -41.78
N LYS A 580 -32.20 19.05 -41.12
CA LYS A 580 -33.46 19.79 -41.00
C LYS A 580 -33.40 20.85 -39.91
N GLN A 581 -32.65 20.62 -38.83
CA GLN A 581 -32.54 21.52 -37.70
C GLN A 581 -31.20 22.28 -37.80
N MET A 582 -31.27 23.62 -37.74
CA MET A 582 -30.04 24.45 -37.79
C MET A 582 -29.45 24.57 -36.38
N LYS A 583 -29.03 23.42 -35.82
CA LYS A 583 -28.39 23.34 -34.54
C LYS A 583 -26.88 23.36 -34.71
N LEU A 584 -26.24 24.41 -34.19
CA LEU A 584 -24.80 24.59 -34.30
C LEU A 584 -24.17 24.35 -32.95
N PRO A 585 -23.17 23.46 -32.84
CA PRO A 585 -22.46 23.20 -31.60
C PRO A 585 -21.56 24.37 -31.25
N ILE A 586 -21.59 24.80 -30.00
CA ILE A 586 -20.78 25.92 -29.51
C ILE A 586 -19.81 25.52 -28.40
N GLY A 587 -19.92 24.31 -27.87
CA GLY A 587 -19.07 23.86 -26.77
C GLY A 587 -19.63 22.64 -26.06
N LEU A 588 -19.04 22.35 -24.92
CA LEU A 588 -19.42 21.27 -24.02
C LEU A 588 -19.93 21.84 -22.70
N ALA A 589 -21.08 21.40 -22.23
CA ALA A 589 -21.60 21.72 -20.90
C ALA A 589 -21.20 20.63 -19.91
N ASP A 590 -20.84 21.04 -18.70
CA ASP A 590 -20.60 20.19 -17.57
C ASP A 590 -21.79 20.27 -16.59
N ASP A 591 -22.45 19.14 -16.36
CA ASP A 591 -23.60 19.02 -15.47
C ASP A 591 -23.29 18.01 -14.35
N PRO A 592 -22.57 18.44 -13.30
CA PRO A 592 -22.15 17.54 -12.20
C PRO A 592 -23.35 16.95 -11.43
N GLN A 593 -24.49 17.64 -11.41
CA GLN A 593 -25.69 17.16 -10.72
C GLN A 593 -26.30 15.92 -11.40
N ASN A 594 -26.13 15.80 -12.72
CA ASN A 594 -26.57 14.64 -13.48
C ASN A 594 -25.40 13.75 -13.94
N GLN A 595 -24.18 14.03 -13.46
CA GLN A 595 -22.95 13.27 -13.75
C GLN A 595 -22.72 13.08 -15.25
N ARG A 596 -22.85 14.15 -16.04
CA ARG A 596 -22.72 14.10 -17.50
C ARG A 596 -22.08 15.35 -18.06
N GLN A 597 -21.44 15.17 -19.22
CA GLN A 597 -20.99 16.24 -20.08
C GLN A 597 -21.66 16.05 -21.44
N PHE A 598 -22.16 17.11 -22.04
CA PHE A 598 -22.87 17.02 -23.30
C PHE A 598 -22.64 18.25 -24.17
N PRO A 599 -22.68 18.09 -25.52
CA PRO A 599 -22.55 19.19 -26.44
C PRO A 599 -23.69 20.20 -26.28
N VAL A 600 -23.33 21.48 -26.27
CA VAL A 600 -24.32 22.59 -26.27
C VAL A 600 -24.50 23.06 -27.70
N TYR A 601 -25.74 23.16 -28.12
CA TYR A 601 -26.13 23.62 -29.44
C TYR A 601 -26.91 24.90 -29.34
N LEU A 602 -26.73 25.81 -30.32
CA LEU A 602 -27.60 26.92 -30.62
C LEU A 602 -28.57 26.51 -31.74
N ASP A 603 -29.85 26.65 -31.52
CA ASP A 603 -30.90 26.37 -32.51
C ASP A 603 -31.44 27.70 -33.08
N PHE A 604 -30.79 28.21 -34.10
CA PHE A 604 -31.14 29.52 -34.67
C PHE A 604 -32.53 29.57 -35.28
N ILE A 605 -33.14 28.44 -35.62
CA ILE A 605 -34.48 28.39 -36.12
C ILE A 605 -35.51 28.57 -34.99
N ARG A 606 -35.20 27.98 -33.82
CA ARG A 606 -36.05 28.04 -32.65
C ARG A 606 -35.80 29.28 -31.81
N ASP A 607 -34.53 29.58 -31.57
CA ASP A 607 -34.09 30.56 -30.57
C ASP A 607 -33.97 31.98 -31.19
N GLY A 608 -33.87 32.07 -32.55
CA GLY A 608 -33.86 33.34 -33.27
C GLY A 608 -32.51 34.06 -33.21
N HIS A 609 -32.50 35.27 -32.65
CA HIS A 609 -31.30 36.12 -32.63
C HIS A 609 -30.44 35.83 -31.39
N LEU A 610 -29.10 36.02 -31.54
CA LEU A 610 -28.12 35.82 -30.50
C LEU A 610 -27.38 37.12 -30.18
N LEU A 611 -27.35 37.50 -28.92
CA LEU A 611 -26.50 38.57 -28.42
C LEU A 611 -25.33 38.00 -27.63
N ILE A 612 -24.09 38.31 -28.00
CA ILE A 612 -22.86 37.86 -27.33
C ILE A 612 -22.22 39.02 -26.59
N CYS A 613 -22.19 38.95 -25.26
CA CYS A 613 -21.60 39.97 -24.40
C CYS A 613 -20.37 39.43 -23.69
N GLY A 614 -19.36 40.29 -23.47
CA GLY A 614 -18.15 39.95 -22.73
C GLY A 614 -17.10 41.06 -22.80
N SER A 615 -16.11 41.01 -21.88
CA SER A 615 -14.98 41.92 -21.87
C SER A 615 -14.03 41.69 -23.07
N ALA A 616 -13.09 42.59 -23.27
CA ALA A 616 -12.03 42.40 -24.27
C ALA A 616 -11.24 41.13 -23.95
N GLY A 617 -10.93 40.31 -24.95
CA GLY A 617 -10.21 39.04 -24.78
C GLY A 617 -11.02 37.87 -24.21
N SER A 618 -12.34 38.03 -23.99
CA SER A 618 -13.20 36.96 -23.44
C SER A 618 -13.58 35.86 -24.44
N GLY A 619 -13.19 35.98 -25.72
CA GLY A 619 -13.47 34.98 -26.75
C GLY A 619 -14.75 35.24 -27.57
N LYS A 620 -15.36 36.44 -27.52
CA LYS A 620 -16.56 36.77 -28.32
C LYS A 620 -16.37 36.46 -29.79
N THR A 621 -15.30 37.02 -30.39
CA THR A 621 -14.98 36.82 -31.81
C THR A 621 -14.71 35.34 -32.14
N SER A 622 -14.00 34.63 -31.26
CA SER A 622 -13.74 33.20 -31.43
C SER A 622 -15.04 32.38 -31.40
N LEU A 623 -16.01 32.75 -30.55
CA LEU A 623 -17.31 32.09 -30.51
C LEU A 623 -18.07 32.31 -31.84
N VAL A 624 -18.09 33.55 -32.37
CA VAL A 624 -18.70 33.84 -33.67
C VAL A 624 -18.04 33.04 -34.76
N GLN A 625 -16.69 32.99 -34.77
CA GLN A 625 -15.93 32.20 -35.74
C GLN A 625 -16.28 30.70 -35.65
N THR A 626 -16.41 30.15 -34.40
CA THR A 626 -16.82 28.77 -34.22
C THR A 626 -18.21 28.48 -34.75
N ILE A 627 -19.17 29.39 -34.56
CA ILE A 627 -20.52 29.28 -35.11
C ILE A 627 -20.49 29.27 -36.67
N LEU A 628 -19.82 30.25 -37.26
CA LEU A 628 -19.74 30.36 -38.73
C LEU A 628 -18.98 29.17 -39.34
N TYR A 629 -17.86 28.77 -38.71
CA TYR A 629 -17.08 27.61 -39.15
C TYR A 629 -17.92 26.33 -39.07
N GLY A 630 -18.58 26.08 -37.95
CA GLY A 630 -19.45 24.92 -37.78
C GLY A 630 -20.61 24.92 -38.80
N ALA A 631 -21.19 26.08 -39.09
CA ALA A 631 -22.24 26.20 -40.10
C ALA A 631 -21.71 25.90 -41.50
N ALA A 632 -20.55 26.46 -41.88
CA ALA A 632 -19.94 26.25 -43.20
C ALA A 632 -19.44 24.82 -43.42
N LEU A 633 -19.07 24.12 -42.36
CA LEU A 633 -18.60 22.72 -42.41
C LEU A 633 -19.75 21.74 -42.73
N HIS A 634 -20.95 22.04 -42.24
CA HIS A 634 -22.06 21.07 -42.23
C HIS A 634 -23.22 21.43 -43.13
N TYR A 635 -23.36 22.71 -43.51
CA TYR A 635 -24.43 23.18 -44.42
C TYR A 635 -23.82 23.72 -45.69
N THR A 636 -24.47 23.50 -46.79
CA THR A 636 -24.08 24.07 -48.13
C THR A 636 -24.45 25.55 -48.22
N ALA A 637 -23.83 26.29 -49.14
CA ALA A 637 -24.16 27.67 -49.44
C ALA A 637 -25.63 27.88 -49.92
N LYS A 638 -26.30 26.82 -50.38
CA LYS A 638 -27.73 26.84 -50.67
C LYS A 638 -28.60 26.78 -49.42
N GLN A 639 -28.03 26.38 -48.29
CA GLN A 639 -28.74 26.22 -47.00
C GLN A 639 -28.47 27.36 -46.04
N VAL A 640 -27.22 27.94 -46.09
CA VAL A 640 -26.79 28.98 -45.15
C VAL A 640 -25.94 30.03 -45.87
N ASN A 641 -26.21 31.32 -45.66
CA ASN A 641 -25.42 32.44 -46.13
C ASN A 641 -25.01 33.37 -44.98
N PHE A 642 -23.79 33.95 -45.09
CA PHE A 642 -23.21 34.87 -44.12
C PHE A 642 -23.11 36.28 -44.70
N TYR A 643 -23.57 37.29 -43.98
CA TYR A 643 -23.37 38.70 -44.23
C TYR A 643 -22.76 39.30 -42.96
N ILE A 644 -21.51 39.79 -43.04
CA ILE A 644 -20.69 40.09 -41.87
C ILE A 644 -20.30 41.57 -41.89
N ALA A 645 -20.52 42.29 -40.80
CA ALA A 645 -19.97 43.62 -40.54
C ALA A 645 -18.98 43.53 -39.37
N ASP A 646 -17.69 43.58 -39.67
CA ASP A 646 -16.59 43.49 -38.68
C ASP A 646 -16.01 44.89 -38.41
N PHE A 647 -16.50 45.55 -37.36
CA PHE A 647 -16.05 46.89 -36.95
C PHE A 647 -14.80 46.90 -36.05
N SER A 648 -14.21 45.77 -35.78
CA SER A 648 -13.17 45.69 -34.73
C SER A 648 -11.88 45.01 -35.20
N SER A 649 -11.90 43.71 -35.41
CA SER A 649 -10.68 42.88 -35.40
C SER A 649 -10.16 42.51 -36.79
N ARG A 650 -10.94 42.73 -37.85
CA ARG A 650 -10.69 42.26 -39.22
C ARG A 650 -10.45 40.74 -39.34
N THR A 651 -10.72 39.99 -38.27
CA THR A 651 -10.45 38.54 -38.25
C THR A 651 -11.49 37.75 -39.05
N MET A 652 -12.64 38.35 -39.30
CA MET A 652 -13.71 37.73 -40.10
C MET A 652 -13.35 37.64 -41.59
N THR A 653 -12.31 38.33 -42.06
CA THR A 653 -11.79 38.21 -43.45
C THR A 653 -11.39 36.79 -43.82
N ALA A 654 -11.08 35.93 -42.82
CA ALA A 654 -10.80 34.52 -43.01
C ALA A 654 -11.98 33.75 -43.68
N PHE A 655 -13.19 34.25 -43.55
CA PHE A 655 -14.40 33.68 -44.18
C PHE A 655 -14.69 34.20 -45.58
N ALA A 656 -13.94 35.18 -46.09
CA ALA A 656 -14.20 35.81 -47.38
C ALA A 656 -14.15 34.84 -48.59
N GLY A 657 -13.33 33.79 -48.51
CA GLY A 657 -13.20 32.78 -49.56
C GLY A 657 -14.24 31.67 -49.54
N LEU A 658 -15.14 31.66 -48.55
CA LEU A 658 -16.18 30.64 -48.44
C LEU A 658 -17.35 30.92 -49.38
N PRO A 659 -17.91 29.90 -50.08
CA PRO A 659 -19.07 30.04 -50.91
C PRO A 659 -20.36 30.49 -50.15
N HIS A 660 -20.34 30.40 -48.83
CA HIS A 660 -21.42 30.82 -47.97
C HIS A 660 -21.45 32.34 -47.71
N THR A 661 -20.31 33.03 -47.98
CA THR A 661 -20.15 34.43 -47.63
C THR A 661 -20.61 35.34 -48.78
N GLY A 662 -21.72 36.04 -48.53
CA GLY A 662 -22.24 37.00 -49.48
C GLY A 662 -21.53 38.36 -49.41
N CYS A 663 -21.21 38.85 -48.22
CA CYS A 663 -20.52 40.12 -48.05
C CYS A 663 -19.78 40.18 -46.71
N ILE A 664 -18.57 40.81 -46.71
CA ILE A 664 -17.87 41.23 -45.47
C ILE A 664 -17.61 42.72 -45.58
N CYS A 665 -18.19 43.52 -44.68
CA CYS A 665 -17.98 44.94 -44.52
C CYS A 665 -17.05 45.24 -43.34
N MET A 666 -16.18 46.23 -43.49
CA MET A 666 -15.31 46.71 -42.45
C MET A 666 -15.68 48.10 -41.98
N GLU A 667 -15.05 48.54 -40.88
CA GLU A 667 -15.12 49.93 -40.44
C GLU A 667 -14.67 50.87 -41.58
N GLY A 668 -15.55 51.83 -41.94
CA GLY A 668 -15.30 52.78 -43.05
C GLY A 668 -15.87 52.34 -44.42
N ASP A 669 -16.47 51.13 -44.52
CA ASP A 669 -17.17 50.66 -45.76
C ASP A 669 -18.64 51.06 -45.77
N ASP A 670 -18.98 52.34 -45.47
CA ASP A 670 -20.36 52.84 -45.27
C ASP A 670 -21.30 52.51 -46.43
N GLU A 671 -20.85 52.63 -47.69
CA GLU A 671 -21.67 52.29 -48.86
C GLU A 671 -22.00 50.77 -48.93
N LYS A 672 -21.04 49.92 -48.61
CA LYS A 672 -21.28 48.47 -48.59
C LYS A 672 -22.19 48.07 -47.46
N ILE A 673 -22.06 48.73 -46.30
CA ILE A 673 -22.95 48.48 -45.15
C ILE A 673 -24.38 48.85 -45.50
N GLN A 674 -24.58 50.03 -46.12
CA GLN A 674 -25.91 50.44 -46.60
C GLN A 674 -26.48 49.46 -47.67
N GLN A 675 -25.67 48.98 -48.59
CA GLN A 675 -26.07 47.98 -49.58
C GLN A 675 -26.44 46.65 -48.93
N MET A 676 -25.66 46.22 -47.96
CA MET A 676 -25.93 44.97 -47.18
C MET A 676 -27.25 45.07 -46.42
N MET A 677 -27.48 46.20 -45.75
CA MET A 677 -28.74 46.42 -45.03
C MET A 677 -29.94 46.53 -45.96
N GLY A 678 -29.81 47.25 -47.06
CA GLY A 678 -30.85 47.33 -48.10
C GLY A 678 -31.19 45.94 -48.67
N PHE A 679 -30.16 45.14 -48.99
CA PHE A 679 -30.38 43.76 -49.41
C PHE A 679 -31.14 42.94 -48.35
N ALA A 680 -30.78 43.07 -47.08
CA ALA A 680 -31.45 42.32 -46.00
C ALA A 680 -32.93 42.72 -45.85
N GLU A 681 -33.27 44.02 -46.06
CA GLU A 681 -34.67 44.51 -46.05
C GLU A 681 -35.46 43.98 -47.25
N GLU A 682 -34.89 44.07 -48.47
CA GLU A 682 -35.53 43.58 -49.70
C GLU A 682 -35.76 42.06 -49.63
N GLU A 683 -34.77 41.29 -49.13
CA GLU A 683 -34.87 39.87 -49.00
C GLU A 683 -35.92 39.47 -47.92
N LEU A 684 -36.00 40.20 -46.81
CA LEU A 684 -37.02 40.01 -45.76
C LEU A 684 -38.43 40.18 -46.30
N ASP A 685 -38.67 41.26 -47.10
CA ASP A 685 -39.95 41.53 -47.71
C ASP A 685 -40.32 40.52 -48.82
N SER A 686 -39.34 40.08 -49.59
CA SER A 686 -39.53 39.03 -50.59
C SER A 686 -39.94 37.72 -49.94
N ARG A 687 -39.26 37.35 -48.85
CA ARG A 687 -39.58 36.12 -48.08
C ARG A 687 -40.94 36.18 -47.42
N LYS A 688 -41.32 37.31 -46.80
CA LYS A 688 -42.64 37.49 -46.22
C LYS A 688 -43.75 37.28 -47.26
N LYS A 689 -43.59 37.83 -48.49
CA LYS A 689 -44.51 37.63 -49.60
C LYS A 689 -44.59 36.16 -50.04
N SER A 690 -43.42 35.53 -50.20
CA SER A 690 -43.33 34.11 -50.61
C SER A 690 -43.96 33.17 -49.55
N PHE A 691 -43.69 33.40 -48.24
CA PHE A 691 -44.24 32.59 -47.20
C PHE A 691 -45.77 32.75 -47.08
N SER A 692 -46.25 34.00 -47.19
CA SER A 692 -47.67 34.28 -47.18
C SER A 692 -48.40 33.60 -48.36
N GLN A 693 -47.80 33.60 -49.56
CA GLN A 693 -48.42 32.95 -50.75
C GLN A 693 -48.49 31.42 -50.56
N LYS A 694 -47.59 30.81 -49.76
CA LYS A 694 -47.59 29.38 -49.46
C LYS A 694 -48.32 29.04 -48.17
N GLY A 695 -48.99 30.04 -47.54
CA GLY A 695 -49.75 29.86 -46.30
C GLY A 695 -48.88 29.59 -45.08
N MET A 696 -47.59 29.97 -45.11
CA MET A 696 -46.66 29.76 -43.99
C MET A 696 -46.49 31.04 -43.19
N GLY A 697 -46.52 30.92 -41.83
CA GLY A 697 -46.42 32.07 -40.94
C GLY A 697 -45.01 32.41 -40.51
N SER A 698 -44.08 31.49 -40.68
CA SER A 698 -42.68 31.65 -40.21
C SER A 698 -41.70 30.97 -41.13
N TYR A 699 -40.41 31.38 -41.03
CA TYR A 699 -39.31 30.68 -41.69
C TYR A 699 -39.16 29.22 -41.24
N ARG A 700 -39.48 28.94 -39.99
CA ARG A 700 -39.50 27.60 -39.41
C ARG A 700 -40.49 26.71 -40.18
N ASP A 701 -41.74 27.13 -40.25
CA ASP A 701 -42.79 26.36 -40.91
C ASP A 701 -42.48 26.16 -42.40
N TYR A 702 -41.88 27.18 -43.04
CA TYR A 702 -41.44 27.11 -44.42
C TYR A 702 -40.35 26.07 -44.64
N ARG A 703 -39.33 26.08 -43.77
CA ARG A 703 -38.18 25.15 -43.92
C ARG A 703 -38.58 23.69 -43.64
N GLU A 704 -39.55 23.40 -42.85
CA GLU A 704 -40.07 22.05 -42.63
C GLU A 704 -40.62 21.43 -43.93
N SER A 705 -41.15 22.26 -44.84
CA SER A 705 -41.76 21.81 -46.06
C SER A 705 -40.93 22.08 -47.32
N TYR A 706 -40.05 23.07 -47.32
CA TYR A 706 -39.29 23.57 -48.45
C TYR A 706 -37.82 23.80 -48.03
N SER A 707 -36.85 23.45 -48.91
CA SER A 707 -35.40 23.62 -48.67
C SER A 707 -34.74 24.61 -49.65
N ASP A 708 -35.53 25.40 -50.38
CA ASP A 708 -35.07 26.28 -51.46
C ASP A 708 -34.62 27.67 -50.98
N VAL A 709 -34.85 28.03 -49.72
CA VAL A 709 -34.48 29.33 -49.17
C VAL A 709 -33.41 29.16 -48.06
N PRO A 710 -32.20 29.73 -48.26
CA PRO A 710 -31.13 29.64 -47.25
C PRO A 710 -31.45 30.45 -45.99
N ALA A 711 -30.92 29.96 -44.85
CA ALA A 711 -30.85 30.80 -43.67
C ALA A 711 -29.77 31.88 -43.86
N ILE A 712 -30.10 33.13 -43.50
CA ILE A 712 -29.16 34.24 -43.56
C ILE A 712 -28.70 34.58 -42.15
N PHE A 713 -27.39 34.53 -41.92
CA PHE A 713 -26.75 35.04 -40.75
C PHE A 713 -26.21 36.43 -40.99
N LEU A 714 -26.85 37.43 -40.39
CA LEU A 714 -26.35 38.78 -40.36
C LEU A 714 -25.54 38.93 -39.05
N VAL A 715 -24.23 39.11 -39.19
CA VAL A 715 -23.27 39.19 -38.07
C VAL A 715 -22.76 40.62 -37.99
N ILE A 716 -22.94 41.24 -36.82
CA ILE A 716 -22.53 42.62 -36.57
C ILE A 716 -21.62 42.67 -35.32
#